data_f59256b13a06b1d198537fd63c539882
#
_entry.id   f59256b13a06b1d198537fd63c539882
#
_cell.length_a   1.000
_cell.length_b   1.000
_cell.length_c   1.000
_cell.angle_alpha   90.00
_cell.angle_beta   90.00
_cell.angle_gamma   90.00
#
_symmetry.space_group_name_H-M   'P 1'
#
loop_
_entity.id
_entity.type
_entity.pdbx_description
1 polymer ?
#
loop_
_entity_poly.entity_id
_entity_poly.type
_entity_poly.pdbx_seq_one_letter_code
_entity_poly.pdbx_strand_id
1 'polypeptide(L)'
;MADRHPLERTRNIGIMAHIDAGKTTTTERILYYTGVNYKIGEVHEGTATMDWMEQEQERGITITSAATSCFWNDHRINIIDTPGHVDFTVEVERSLRVLDGAIAVFDGVAGVEPQTETVWRQADRHNVPRMCFINKMDRTGADFFFVLGTIKERLGCKAAVIQLPIGAEADFAGVIDLVTMKALVWESEDLGASWNEVEIPDDLKSQADEYRAELVDLLAEFDENILEKFVGEEEITIDDLKAAIRQGTLSGDCVPILTGTAFKNKGVQPLLDSVVEYLPSPLDLPPVEGIEPRSEEVTKRSVSDDEPFAALAFKIMTDPHVGKLTYFRVYSGTLEKGATVLNTRSSSKERIGRILEMHANDREDLDIVRTGDIVAGVGIKDTKTGDTLCSPDHPLMLEQLDFPDPVIHVAVEPRSKADQDKMGKALGALSDEDPTFTVRSDEETGQTIIGGMGELHLEVLVDRMLREFRVDANVGKPQVAYRETITKAVENYRYTHKKQSGGSGQFAEIVATVEPLTEGEETYGFVDKVTGGRIPKEYIPAVDAGIQSAMTSGVLAGFQVLGMKVTLNDGKHHDVDSSEMAFKIAAQAWFREVIKQAKPVLLEPIFAVEVVTPEDYMGDVVGDLNSRRGKVGQMEARGNNQVVTAQVPLSEMFGYATDLRSRTQGRATYTMQFDSYQKTPSSVQEEIVTRIRGE
;
A
#
# COMPACT_ATOMS: atom_id res chain seq x y z
N MET A 1 29.44 -4.65 -24.34
CA MET A 1 28.04 -4.91 -24.05
C MET A 1 28.06 -5.89 -22.90
N ALA A 2 27.69 -5.48 -21.69
CA ALA A 2 27.51 -6.44 -20.62
C ALA A 2 26.41 -7.40 -21.08
N ASP A 3 26.67 -8.71 -20.98
CA ASP A 3 25.69 -9.73 -21.31
C ASP A 3 24.48 -9.54 -20.42
N ARG A 4 23.36 -9.11 -20.99
CA ARG A 4 22.10 -8.93 -20.31
C ARG A 4 21.55 -10.31 -19.92
N HIS A 5 21.07 -10.44 -18.69
CA HIS A 5 20.25 -11.60 -18.34
C HIS A 5 18.97 -11.62 -19.19
N PRO A 6 18.59 -12.77 -19.79
CA PRO A 6 17.36 -12.90 -20.55
C PRO A 6 16.13 -12.57 -19.67
N LEU A 7 15.07 -12.01 -20.28
CA LEU A 7 13.85 -11.65 -19.56
C LEU A 7 13.19 -12.85 -18.85
N GLU A 8 13.23 -14.02 -19.46
CA GLU A 8 12.76 -15.27 -18.85
C GLU A 8 13.51 -15.64 -17.57
N ARG A 9 14.75 -15.15 -17.41
CA ARG A 9 15.60 -15.33 -16.23
C ARG A 9 15.62 -14.10 -15.30
N THR A 10 14.68 -13.21 -15.46
CA THR A 10 14.50 -12.05 -14.57
C THR A 10 13.30 -12.29 -13.65
N ARG A 11 13.43 -11.89 -12.38
CA ARG A 11 12.35 -11.91 -11.37
C ARG A 11 12.29 -10.55 -10.69
N ASN A 12 11.16 -9.87 -10.78
CA ASN A 12 10.90 -8.62 -10.05
C ASN A 12 9.99 -8.95 -8.89
N ILE A 13 10.54 -9.06 -7.69
CA ILE A 13 9.79 -9.55 -6.53
C ILE A 13 9.74 -8.53 -5.40
N GLY A 14 8.65 -8.57 -4.64
CA GLY A 14 8.51 -7.87 -3.39
C GLY A 14 8.54 -8.82 -2.20
N ILE A 15 9.05 -8.34 -1.07
CA ILE A 15 8.94 -9.05 0.20
C ILE A 15 7.96 -8.28 1.06
N MET A 16 6.81 -8.89 1.34
CA MET A 16 5.74 -8.32 2.15
C MET A 16 5.58 -9.12 3.44
N ALA A 17 5.35 -8.43 4.54
CA ALA A 17 5.22 -9.06 5.84
C ALA A 17 4.54 -8.12 6.83
N HIS A 18 3.97 -8.70 7.88
CA HIS A 18 3.66 -7.95 9.09
C HIS A 18 4.93 -7.45 9.79
N ILE A 19 4.78 -6.42 10.64
CA ILE A 19 5.85 -5.93 11.51
C ILE A 19 6.42 -7.11 12.32
N ASP A 20 7.74 -7.15 12.44
CA ASP A 20 8.45 -8.20 13.16
C ASP A 20 8.30 -9.65 12.63
N ALA A 21 7.65 -9.91 11.50
CA ALA A 21 7.63 -11.25 10.90
C ALA A 21 9.00 -11.72 10.38
N GLY A 22 9.99 -10.82 10.32
CA GLY A 22 11.35 -11.11 9.88
C GLY A 22 11.60 -10.80 8.40
N LYS A 23 10.87 -9.84 7.84
CA LYS A 23 11.02 -9.36 6.47
C LYS A 23 12.47 -8.95 6.17
N THR A 24 12.99 -7.92 6.85
CA THR A 24 14.35 -7.41 6.65
C THR A 24 15.40 -8.49 6.91
N THR A 25 15.20 -9.34 7.93
CA THR A 25 16.09 -10.48 8.19
C THR A 25 16.12 -11.45 7.01
N THR A 26 14.97 -11.76 6.42
CA THR A 26 14.89 -12.63 5.23
C THR A 26 15.59 -12.00 4.04
N THR A 27 15.38 -10.71 3.80
CA THR A 27 16.03 -9.95 2.72
C THR A 27 17.57 -9.94 2.90
N GLU A 28 18.06 -9.65 4.11
CA GLU A 28 19.50 -9.66 4.41
C GLU A 28 20.14 -11.03 4.18
N ARG A 29 19.43 -12.12 4.51
CA ARG A 29 19.92 -13.49 4.21
C ARG A 29 19.95 -13.78 2.73
N ILE A 30 18.94 -13.32 1.97
CA ILE A 30 18.94 -13.41 0.51
C ILE A 30 20.18 -12.68 -0.05
N LEU A 31 20.44 -11.45 0.36
CA LEU A 31 21.59 -10.67 -0.10
C LEU A 31 22.92 -11.30 0.28
N TYR A 32 23.01 -11.94 1.44
CA TYR A 32 24.21 -12.67 1.87
C TYR A 32 24.47 -13.91 1.00
N TYR A 33 23.45 -14.76 0.78
CA TYR A 33 23.64 -15.99 -0.01
C TYR A 33 23.84 -15.73 -1.50
N THR A 34 23.33 -14.63 -2.01
CA THR A 34 23.59 -14.20 -3.39
C THR A 34 24.91 -13.45 -3.58
N GLY A 35 25.66 -13.23 -2.49
CA GLY A 35 27.00 -12.62 -2.53
C GLY A 35 26.99 -11.09 -2.71
N VAL A 36 25.83 -10.44 -2.58
CA VAL A 36 25.72 -8.98 -2.61
C VAL A 36 26.35 -8.41 -1.32
N ASN A 37 26.05 -9.03 -0.18
CA ASN A 37 26.63 -8.67 1.12
C ASN A 37 27.70 -9.65 1.54
N TYR A 38 28.85 -9.13 2.00
CA TYR A 38 29.95 -9.95 2.55
C TYR A 38 29.73 -10.32 4.02
N LYS A 39 28.84 -9.63 4.72
CA LYS A 39 28.46 -9.88 6.11
C LYS A 39 26.94 -9.89 6.22
N ILE A 40 26.47 -10.70 7.14
CA ILE A 40 25.07 -10.74 7.50
C ILE A 40 24.73 -9.46 8.27
N GLY A 41 23.80 -8.66 7.75
CA GLY A 41 23.22 -7.51 8.43
C GLY A 41 22.20 -7.97 9.48
N GLU A 42 22.22 -7.35 10.66
CA GLU A 42 21.27 -7.63 11.75
C GLU A 42 20.44 -6.37 12.05
N VAL A 43 19.13 -6.52 12.02
CA VAL A 43 18.17 -5.41 12.26
C VAL A 43 18.39 -4.81 13.65
N HIS A 44 18.53 -5.65 14.68
CA HIS A 44 18.72 -5.21 16.07
C HIS A 44 20.04 -4.48 16.33
N GLU A 45 21.03 -4.66 15.47
CA GLU A 45 22.32 -3.98 15.54
C GLU A 45 22.38 -2.74 14.65
N GLY A 46 21.32 -2.45 13.88
CA GLY A 46 21.28 -1.35 12.93
C GLY A 46 22.25 -1.52 11.76
N THR A 47 22.61 -2.76 11.42
CA THR A 47 23.61 -3.09 10.38
C THR A 47 22.96 -3.63 9.09
N ALA A 48 21.61 -3.65 9.02
CA ALA A 48 20.87 -4.10 7.86
C ALA A 48 21.10 -3.15 6.68
N THR A 49 21.42 -3.69 5.52
CA THR A 49 21.76 -2.94 4.30
C THR A 49 20.53 -2.29 3.67
N MET A 50 19.38 -2.94 3.78
CA MET A 50 18.13 -2.44 3.19
C MET A 50 17.50 -1.33 4.01
N ASP A 51 17.68 -1.32 5.34
CA ASP A 51 17.26 -0.24 6.22
C ASP A 51 18.34 0.86 6.26
N TRP A 52 18.39 1.66 5.20
CA TRP A 52 19.45 2.66 4.98
C TRP A 52 19.23 3.98 5.73
N MET A 53 18.00 4.27 6.14
CA MET A 53 17.69 5.48 6.92
C MET A 53 18.08 5.28 8.40
N GLU A 54 18.67 6.31 9.01
CA GLU A 54 18.96 6.30 10.45
C GLU A 54 17.72 5.96 11.29
N GLN A 55 16.55 6.46 10.88
CA GLN A 55 15.28 6.21 11.57
C GLN A 55 14.81 4.75 11.46
N GLU A 56 15.05 4.08 10.32
CA GLU A 56 14.78 2.66 10.15
C GLU A 56 15.66 1.83 11.10
N GLN A 57 16.95 2.17 11.17
CA GLN A 57 17.92 1.50 12.04
C GLN A 57 17.62 1.74 13.52
N GLU A 58 17.28 2.98 13.91
CA GLU A 58 16.93 3.32 15.29
C GLU A 58 15.64 2.64 15.76
N ARG A 59 14.66 2.49 14.88
CA ARG A 59 13.33 1.94 15.20
C ARG A 59 13.21 0.45 14.93
N GLY A 60 14.12 -0.12 14.13
CA GLY A 60 14.09 -1.52 13.68
C GLY A 60 12.90 -1.83 12.74
N ILE A 61 12.39 -0.84 12.00
CA ILE A 61 11.30 -0.99 11.05
C ILE A 61 11.66 -0.38 9.70
N THR A 62 11.26 -1.02 8.62
CA THR A 62 11.37 -0.45 7.28
C THR A 62 10.30 0.63 7.09
N ILE A 63 10.70 1.82 6.69
CA ILE A 63 9.85 3.00 6.47
C ILE A 63 9.65 3.21 4.98
N THR A 64 10.73 3.17 4.20
CA THR A 64 10.70 3.38 2.75
C THR A 64 11.07 2.10 2.02
N SER A 65 10.44 1.86 0.86
CA SER A 65 10.83 0.74 0.02
C SER A 65 12.26 0.93 -0.51
N ALA A 66 13.08 -0.11 -0.44
CA ALA A 66 14.41 -0.15 -1.02
C ALA A 66 14.44 -1.17 -2.16
N ALA A 67 15.16 -0.83 -3.24
CA ALA A 67 15.33 -1.72 -4.38
C ALA A 67 16.78 -2.19 -4.47
N THR A 68 16.98 -3.47 -4.71
CA THR A 68 18.29 -4.05 -4.94
C THR A 68 18.21 -5.20 -5.94
N SER A 69 19.32 -5.48 -6.62
CA SER A 69 19.42 -6.59 -7.57
C SER A 69 20.42 -7.62 -7.04
N CYS A 70 20.08 -8.89 -7.19
CA CYS A 70 20.97 -10.01 -6.87
C CYS A 70 20.87 -11.11 -7.93
N PHE A 71 21.74 -12.12 -7.83
CA PHE A 71 21.81 -13.21 -8.82
C PHE A 71 21.75 -14.55 -8.09
N TRP A 72 20.90 -15.46 -8.64
CA TRP A 72 20.74 -16.81 -8.12
C TRP A 72 20.42 -17.78 -9.26
N ASN A 73 21.13 -18.90 -9.35
CA ASN A 73 20.91 -19.93 -10.38
C ASN A 73 20.74 -19.36 -11.80
N ASP A 74 21.69 -18.53 -12.25
CA ASP A 74 21.64 -17.82 -13.54
C ASP A 74 20.43 -16.92 -13.76
N HIS A 75 19.72 -16.54 -12.69
CA HIS A 75 18.61 -15.59 -12.73
C HIS A 75 19.02 -14.28 -12.06
N ARG A 76 18.52 -13.18 -12.62
CA ARG A 76 18.56 -11.87 -11.98
C ARG A 76 17.29 -11.69 -11.16
N ILE A 77 17.44 -11.38 -9.90
CA ILE A 77 16.32 -11.12 -8.99
C ILE A 77 16.42 -9.68 -8.53
N ASN A 78 15.44 -8.87 -8.93
CA ASN A 78 15.25 -7.52 -8.42
C ASN A 78 14.30 -7.61 -7.23
N ILE A 79 14.74 -7.17 -6.07
CA ILE A 79 13.98 -7.22 -4.82
C ILE A 79 13.57 -5.81 -4.46
N ILE A 80 12.29 -5.61 -4.22
CA ILE A 80 11.77 -4.40 -3.59
C ILE A 80 11.32 -4.78 -2.18
N ASP A 81 12.04 -4.27 -1.20
CA ASP A 81 11.68 -4.43 0.21
C ASP A 81 10.59 -3.41 0.57
N THR A 82 9.43 -3.88 1.04
CA THR A 82 8.28 -3.02 1.31
C THR A 82 8.10 -2.78 2.80
N PRO A 83 7.64 -1.59 3.24
CA PRO A 83 7.31 -1.38 4.64
C PRO A 83 6.25 -2.36 5.15
N GLY A 84 6.35 -2.73 6.44
CA GLY A 84 5.33 -3.59 7.09
C GLY A 84 4.32 -2.81 7.92
N HIS A 85 4.49 -1.49 8.12
CA HIS A 85 3.64 -0.68 8.98
C HIS A 85 2.46 -0.06 8.22
N VAL A 86 1.29 -0.03 8.84
CA VAL A 86 0.04 0.51 8.23
C VAL A 86 0.12 1.97 7.81
N ASP A 87 0.90 2.79 8.51
CA ASP A 87 1.09 4.21 8.16
C ASP A 87 1.80 4.38 6.81
N PHE A 88 2.44 3.32 6.30
CA PHE A 88 3.19 3.28 5.04
C PHE A 88 2.56 2.35 3.99
N THR A 89 1.26 2.06 4.10
CA THR A 89 0.55 1.16 3.16
C THR A 89 0.62 1.64 1.71
N VAL A 90 0.73 2.93 1.49
CA VAL A 90 0.89 3.52 0.15
C VAL A 90 2.24 3.14 -0.48
N GLU A 91 3.32 3.07 0.33
CA GLU A 91 4.62 2.54 -0.13
C GLU A 91 4.49 1.09 -0.59
N VAL A 92 3.69 0.29 0.13
CA VAL A 92 3.40 -1.11 -0.25
C VAL A 92 2.62 -1.15 -1.56
N GLU A 93 1.54 -0.36 -1.69
CA GLU A 93 0.67 -0.37 -2.86
C GLU A 93 1.42 0.04 -4.14
N ARG A 94 2.21 1.11 -4.09
CA ARG A 94 3.02 1.53 -5.24
C ARG A 94 4.14 0.55 -5.59
N SER A 95 4.67 -0.16 -4.60
CA SER A 95 5.64 -1.24 -4.83
C SER A 95 4.96 -2.45 -5.50
N LEU A 96 3.81 -2.89 -5.00
CA LEU A 96 3.04 -4.00 -5.57
C LEU A 96 2.68 -3.78 -7.04
N ARG A 97 2.43 -2.53 -7.44
CA ARG A 97 2.10 -2.19 -8.84
C ARG A 97 3.23 -2.48 -9.82
N VAL A 98 4.47 -2.45 -9.36
CA VAL A 98 5.66 -2.65 -10.21
C VAL A 98 6.33 -4.01 -10.03
N LEU A 99 5.77 -4.86 -9.19
CA LEU A 99 6.25 -6.22 -8.97
C LEU A 99 5.60 -7.21 -9.92
N ASP A 100 6.35 -8.26 -10.26
CA ASP A 100 5.83 -9.41 -10.99
C ASP A 100 5.34 -10.51 -10.05
N GLY A 101 5.97 -10.64 -8.89
CA GLY A 101 5.61 -11.59 -7.85
C GLY A 101 5.97 -11.12 -6.46
N ALA A 102 5.53 -11.83 -5.44
CA ALA A 102 5.81 -11.48 -4.06
C ALA A 102 6.08 -12.68 -3.16
N ILE A 103 6.87 -12.45 -2.10
CA ILE A 103 7.04 -13.38 -0.98
C ILE A 103 6.30 -12.79 0.21
N ALA A 104 5.30 -13.51 0.73
CA ALA A 104 4.63 -13.16 1.97
C ALA A 104 5.27 -13.91 3.14
N VAL A 105 5.90 -13.16 4.05
CA VAL A 105 6.60 -13.73 5.22
C VAL A 105 5.69 -13.68 6.43
N PHE A 106 5.50 -14.83 7.08
CA PHE A 106 4.66 -15.02 8.26
C PHE A 106 5.50 -15.35 9.48
N ASP A 107 5.10 -14.85 10.64
CA ASP A 107 5.69 -15.28 11.92
C ASP A 107 5.13 -16.67 12.29
N GLY A 108 6.01 -17.63 12.56
CA GLY A 108 5.65 -18.99 12.93
C GLY A 108 4.85 -19.12 14.23
N VAL A 109 4.79 -18.07 15.05
CA VAL A 109 4.02 -18.02 16.29
C VAL A 109 2.71 -17.25 16.11
N ALA A 110 2.75 -16.08 15.45
CA ALA A 110 1.61 -15.19 15.33
C ALA A 110 0.64 -15.58 14.19
N GLY A 111 1.15 -16.16 13.10
CA GLY A 111 0.35 -16.50 11.93
C GLY A 111 -0.10 -15.27 11.14
N VAL A 112 -1.35 -15.29 10.66
CA VAL A 112 -1.93 -14.17 9.91
C VAL A 112 -2.41 -13.09 10.87
N GLU A 113 -1.90 -11.88 10.69
CA GLU A 113 -2.25 -10.70 11.45
C GLU A 113 -3.02 -9.69 10.58
N PRO A 114 -3.76 -8.70 11.16
CA PRO A 114 -4.59 -7.77 10.39
C PRO A 114 -3.84 -7.00 9.30
N GLN A 115 -2.57 -6.65 9.55
CA GLN A 115 -1.74 -5.98 8.55
C GLN A 115 -1.42 -6.90 7.37
N THR A 116 -1.21 -8.19 7.64
CA THR A 116 -1.01 -9.21 6.60
C THR A 116 -2.24 -9.28 5.68
N GLU A 117 -3.45 -9.28 6.26
CA GLU A 117 -4.69 -9.27 5.47
C GLU A 117 -4.80 -8.03 4.58
N THR A 118 -4.39 -6.86 5.08
CA THR A 118 -4.42 -5.61 4.31
C THR A 118 -3.48 -5.67 3.11
N VAL A 119 -2.22 -6.06 3.33
CA VAL A 119 -1.22 -6.18 2.25
C VAL A 119 -1.61 -7.29 1.27
N TRP A 120 -2.20 -8.40 1.78
CA TRP A 120 -2.70 -9.48 0.95
C TRP A 120 -3.80 -9.02 0.00
N ARG A 121 -4.82 -8.26 0.49
CA ARG A 121 -5.88 -7.69 -0.34
C ARG A 121 -5.35 -6.68 -1.37
N GLN A 122 -4.31 -5.91 -1.02
CA GLN A 122 -3.64 -5.03 -1.98
C GLN A 122 -2.97 -5.84 -3.11
N ALA A 123 -2.29 -6.94 -2.75
CA ALA A 123 -1.70 -7.85 -3.73
C ALA A 123 -2.76 -8.54 -4.61
N ASP A 124 -3.95 -8.88 -4.05
CA ASP A 124 -5.09 -9.39 -4.83
C ASP A 124 -5.60 -8.35 -5.84
N ARG A 125 -5.73 -7.09 -5.42
CA ARG A 125 -6.17 -6.00 -6.30
C ARG A 125 -5.27 -5.84 -7.53
N HIS A 126 -3.98 -6.06 -7.36
CA HIS A 126 -2.99 -5.96 -8.44
C HIS A 126 -2.69 -7.30 -9.12
N ASN A 127 -3.42 -8.36 -8.78
CA ASN A 127 -3.21 -9.72 -9.30
C ASN A 127 -1.74 -10.17 -9.20
N VAL A 128 -1.05 -9.86 -8.10
CA VAL A 128 0.37 -10.23 -7.92
C VAL A 128 0.48 -11.68 -7.48
N PRO A 129 1.06 -12.58 -8.31
CA PRO A 129 1.38 -13.95 -7.93
C PRO A 129 2.30 -13.96 -6.70
N ARG A 130 2.08 -14.91 -5.78
CA ARG A 130 2.83 -14.91 -4.53
C ARG A 130 3.07 -16.29 -3.98
N MET A 131 4.05 -16.38 -3.08
CA MET A 131 4.33 -17.53 -2.25
C MET A 131 4.42 -17.11 -0.79
N CYS A 132 4.18 -18.05 0.12
CA CYS A 132 4.24 -17.83 1.56
C CYS A 132 5.51 -18.45 2.14
N PHE A 133 6.17 -17.73 3.05
CA PHE A 133 7.30 -18.23 3.82
C PHE A 133 6.98 -18.13 5.31
N ILE A 134 6.72 -19.27 5.97
CA ILE A 134 6.49 -19.35 7.41
C ILE A 134 7.85 -19.33 8.08
N ASN A 135 8.21 -18.18 8.62
CA ASN A 135 9.50 -17.87 9.22
C ASN A 135 9.50 -18.05 10.74
N LYS A 136 10.66 -18.00 11.35
CA LYS A 136 10.89 -18.07 12.81
C LYS A 136 10.45 -19.39 13.43
N MET A 137 10.62 -20.48 12.73
CA MET A 137 10.30 -21.82 13.24
C MET A 137 11.18 -22.24 14.43
N ASP A 138 12.26 -21.49 14.72
CA ASP A 138 13.14 -21.65 15.89
C ASP A 138 12.61 -20.98 17.16
N ARG A 139 11.52 -20.23 17.07
CA ARG A 139 10.97 -19.44 18.17
C ARG A 139 10.08 -20.30 19.07
N THR A 140 10.15 -20.07 20.38
CA THR A 140 9.25 -20.74 21.34
C THR A 140 7.78 -20.43 21.00
N GLY A 141 6.96 -21.48 20.88
CA GLY A 141 5.56 -21.38 20.45
C GLY A 141 5.34 -21.43 18.94
N ALA A 142 6.40 -21.66 18.15
CA ALA A 142 6.25 -21.78 16.70
C ALA A 142 5.49 -23.06 16.33
N ASP A 143 4.41 -22.90 15.55
CA ASP A 143 3.54 -23.98 15.07
C ASP A 143 3.17 -23.75 13.59
N PHE A 144 3.79 -24.53 12.71
CA PHE A 144 3.56 -24.47 11.27
C PHE A 144 2.09 -24.72 10.90
N PHE A 145 1.46 -25.73 11.54
CA PHE A 145 0.10 -26.13 11.19
C PHE A 145 -0.95 -25.13 11.66
N PHE A 146 -0.72 -24.49 12.80
CA PHE A 146 -1.52 -23.36 13.25
C PHE A 146 -1.45 -22.20 12.23
N VAL A 147 -0.24 -21.82 11.82
CA VAL A 147 -0.05 -20.72 10.85
C VAL A 147 -0.70 -21.09 9.50
N LEU A 148 -0.50 -22.31 9.01
CA LEU A 148 -1.14 -22.81 7.79
C LEU A 148 -2.67 -22.73 7.88
N GLY A 149 -3.25 -23.09 9.02
CA GLY A 149 -4.68 -22.94 9.30
C GLY A 149 -5.14 -21.51 9.18
N THR A 150 -4.43 -20.55 9.81
CA THR A 150 -4.75 -19.11 9.72
C THR A 150 -4.63 -18.57 8.28
N ILE A 151 -3.67 -19.04 7.49
CA ILE A 151 -3.52 -18.68 6.07
C ILE A 151 -4.75 -19.13 5.28
N LYS A 152 -5.16 -20.40 5.42
CA LYS A 152 -6.33 -20.96 4.75
C LYS A 152 -7.63 -20.24 5.15
N GLU A 153 -7.84 -20.01 6.45
CA GLU A 153 -9.10 -19.44 6.97
C GLU A 153 -9.23 -17.93 6.73
N ARG A 154 -8.17 -17.14 7.00
CA ARG A 154 -8.24 -15.69 6.97
C ARG A 154 -7.94 -15.08 5.59
N LEU A 155 -7.04 -15.71 4.82
CA LEU A 155 -6.67 -15.21 3.49
C LEU A 155 -7.46 -15.90 2.37
N GLY A 156 -8.14 -17.02 2.67
CA GLY A 156 -9.00 -17.73 1.73
C GLY A 156 -8.28 -18.29 0.51
N CYS A 157 -6.95 -18.46 0.57
CA CYS A 157 -6.17 -18.96 -0.53
C CYS A 157 -6.06 -20.50 -0.52
N LYS A 158 -5.91 -21.09 -1.70
CA LYS A 158 -5.58 -22.50 -1.87
C LYS A 158 -4.09 -22.72 -1.61
N ALA A 159 -3.75 -23.17 -0.39
CA ALA A 159 -2.38 -23.35 0.06
C ALA A 159 -1.76 -24.62 -0.53
N ALA A 160 -0.83 -24.48 -1.47
CA ALA A 160 -0.01 -25.58 -1.98
C ALA A 160 1.19 -25.79 -1.06
N VAL A 161 1.07 -26.68 -0.08
CA VAL A 161 2.17 -26.96 0.86
C VAL A 161 3.27 -27.72 0.10
N ILE A 162 4.42 -27.08 -0.10
CA ILE A 162 5.57 -27.67 -0.78
C ILE A 162 6.71 -28.02 0.18
N GLN A 163 6.65 -27.53 1.41
CA GLN A 163 7.61 -27.86 2.46
C GLN A 163 6.92 -28.11 3.81
N LEU A 164 7.45 -29.03 4.59
CA LEU A 164 7.09 -29.27 5.99
C LEU A 164 8.30 -29.06 6.89
N PRO A 165 8.13 -28.58 8.13
CA PRO A 165 9.24 -28.43 9.07
C PRO A 165 9.71 -29.76 9.63
N ILE A 166 11.01 -29.88 9.89
CA ILE A 166 11.60 -30.96 10.67
C ILE A 166 11.87 -30.43 12.08
N GLY A 167 11.01 -30.78 13.02
CA GLY A 167 11.03 -30.20 14.37
C GLY A 167 10.44 -28.79 14.42
N ALA A 168 10.42 -28.21 15.62
CA ALA A 168 10.00 -26.84 15.89
C ALA A 168 10.81 -26.28 17.07
N GLU A 169 10.77 -24.97 17.26
CA GLU A 169 11.48 -24.27 18.31
C GLU A 169 13.00 -24.58 18.31
N ALA A 170 13.55 -24.95 19.46
CA ALA A 170 14.96 -25.30 19.59
C ALA A 170 15.38 -26.53 18.78
N ASP A 171 14.42 -27.42 18.49
CA ASP A 171 14.63 -28.67 17.75
C ASP A 171 14.42 -28.51 16.22
N PHE A 172 14.17 -27.31 15.73
CA PHE A 172 14.04 -27.07 14.29
C PHE A 172 15.36 -27.37 13.56
N ALA A 173 15.39 -28.49 12.85
CA ALA A 173 16.58 -29.01 12.17
C ALA A 173 16.63 -28.65 10.68
N GLY A 174 15.48 -28.57 10.03
CA GLY A 174 15.40 -28.39 8.58
C GLY A 174 13.99 -28.47 8.04
N VAL A 175 13.86 -28.80 6.76
CA VAL A 175 12.58 -28.89 6.07
C VAL A 175 12.51 -30.17 5.24
N ILE A 176 11.31 -30.70 5.06
CA ILE A 176 11.00 -31.75 4.09
C ILE A 176 10.52 -31.08 2.82
N ASP A 177 11.16 -31.31 1.71
CA ASP A 177 10.69 -30.91 0.38
C ASP A 177 9.72 -31.95 -0.15
N LEU A 178 8.45 -31.61 -0.27
CA LEU A 178 7.39 -32.47 -0.76
C LEU A 178 7.43 -32.67 -2.27
N VAL A 179 8.14 -31.84 -3.03
CA VAL A 179 8.29 -31.99 -4.48
C VAL A 179 9.30 -33.09 -4.80
N THR A 180 10.43 -33.12 -4.09
CA THR A 180 11.48 -34.11 -4.27
C THR A 180 11.38 -35.30 -3.31
N MET A 181 10.54 -35.21 -2.28
CA MET A 181 10.42 -36.17 -1.18
C MET A 181 11.75 -36.44 -0.49
N LYS A 182 12.48 -35.38 -0.19
CA LYS A 182 13.76 -35.39 0.54
C LYS A 182 13.70 -34.47 1.74
N ALA A 183 14.51 -34.79 2.74
CA ALA A 183 14.72 -33.90 3.89
C ALA A 183 15.99 -33.09 3.68
N LEU A 184 15.87 -31.77 3.86
CA LEU A 184 16.96 -30.81 3.80
C LEU A 184 17.33 -30.41 5.24
N VAL A 185 18.52 -30.81 5.70
CA VAL A 185 18.95 -30.60 7.08
C VAL A 185 20.22 -29.73 7.09
N TRP A 186 20.19 -28.64 7.86
CA TRP A 186 21.33 -27.72 8.01
C TRP A 186 22.21 -28.09 9.18
N GLU A 187 23.52 -28.12 8.94
CA GLU A 187 24.51 -28.22 9.99
C GLU A 187 24.81 -26.85 10.61
N SER A 188 25.03 -26.79 11.92
CA SER A 188 25.06 -25.51 12.68
C SER A 188 26.36 -24.70 12.58
N GLU A 189 27.39 -25.17 11.87
CA GLU A 189 28.73 -24.59 11.94
C GLU A 189 29.14 -23.62 10.83
N ASP A 190 28.34 -23.55 9.73
CA ASP A 190 28.71 -22.83 8.49
C ASP A 190 27.82 -21.63 8.13
N LEU A 191 27.12 -21.06 9.09
CA LEU A 191 26.13 -19.99 8.87
C LEU A 191 25.05 -20.38 7.86
N GLY A 192 24.72 -21.68 7.75
CA GLY A 192 23.68 -22.18 6.85
C GLY A 192 24.10 -22.22 5.39
N ALA A 193 25.39 -22.12 5.07
CA ALA A 193 25.87 -22.12 3.68
C ALA A 193 25.66 -23.47 2.99
N SER A 194 25.59 -24.57 3.74
CA SER A 194 25.35 -25.91 3.22
C SER A 194 24.25 -26.65 3.97
N TRP A 195 23.61 -27.56 3.28
CA TRP A 195 22.65 -28.52 3.84
C TRP A 195 22.90 -29.92 3.27
N ASN A 196 22.44 -30.90 4.00
CA ASN A 196 22.48 -32.29 3.55
C ASN A 196 21.11 -32.73 3.10
N GLU A 197 21.03 -33.30 1.90
CA GLU A 197 19.85 -34.00 1.44
C GLU A 197 19.89 -35.42 2.00
N VAL A 198 18.90 -35.74 2.83
CA VAL A 198 18.78 -37.04 3.47
C VAL A 198 17.38 -37.61 3.26
N GLU A 199 17.21 -38.91 3.55
CA GLU A 199 15.88 -39.52 3.55
C GLU A 199 15.02 -38.89 4.64
N ILE A 200 13.71 -38.82 4.37
CA ILE A 200 12.73 -38.31 5.34
C ILE A 200 12.76 -39.16 6.60
N PRO A 201 12.85 -38.58 7.80
CA PRO A 201 12.77 -39.33 9.06
C PRO A 201 11.53 -40.23 9.12
N ASP A 202 11.67 -41.46 9.62
CA ASP A 202 10.61 -42.46 9.62
C ASP A 202 9.32 -42.02 10.34
N ASP A 203 9.46 -41.19 11.38
CA ASP A 203 8.36 -40.63 12.15
C ASP A 203 7.59 -39.52 11.39
N LEU A 204 8.21 -38.88 10.40
CA LEU A 204 7.60 -37.84 9.58
C LEU A 204 7.15 -38.33 8.20
N LYS A 205 7.53 -39.54 7.83
CA LYS A 205 7.25 -40.10 6.49
C LYS A 205 5.75 -40.17 6.17
N SER A 206 4.94 -40.67 7.11
CA SER A 206 3.49 -40.76 6.92
C SER A 206 2.84 -39.39 6.70
N GLN A 207 3.32 -38.35 7.43
CA GLN A 207 2.82 -37.01 7.28
C GLN A 207 3.27 -36.39 5.95
N ALA A 208 4.51 -36.64 5.53
CA ALA A 208 5.00 -36.19 4.24
C ALA A 208 4.23 -36.81 3.07
N ASP A 209 3.91 -38.11 3.15
CA ASP A 209 3.10 -38.82 2.16
C ASP A 209 1.66 -38.24 2.09
N GLU A 210 1.05 -37.92 3.23
CA GLU A 210 -0.28 -37.32 3.32
C GLU A 210 -0.30 -35.93 2.67
N TYR A 211 0.62 -35.02 3.05
CA TYR A 211 0.68 -33.68 2.47
C TYR A 211 1.11 -33.69 0.99
N ARG A 212 1.91 -34.69 0.58
CA ARG A 212 2.21 -34.90 -0.84
C ARG A 212 0.95 -35.29 -1.62
N ALA A 213 0.10 -36.15 -1.08
CA ALA A 213 -1.16 -36.54 -1.71
C ALA A 213 -2.12 -35.32 -1.78
N GLU A 214 -2.24 -34.51 -0.69
CA GLU A 214 -3.04 -33.30 -0.71
C GLU A 214 -2.51 -32.29 -1.77
N LEU A 215 -1.19 -32.16 -1.94
CA LEU A 215 -0.61 -31.31 -2.97
C LEU A 215 -1.01 -31.78 -4.37
N VAL A 216 -0.92 -33.08 -4.65
CA VAL A 216 -1.31 -33.64 -5.96
C VAL A 216 -2.80 -33.45 -6.21
N ASP A 217 -3.66 -33.71 -5.21
CA ASP A 217 -5.11 -33.49 -5.31
C ASP A 217 -5.43 -32.04 -5.65
N LEU A 218 -4.77 -31.09 -4.97
CA LEU A 218 -4.94 -29.66 -5.24
C LEU A 218 -4.52 -29.29 -6.66
N LEU A 219 -3.36 -29.78 -7.12
CA LEU A 219 -2.86 -29.49 -8.46
C LEU A 219 -3.76 -30.09 -9.55
N ALA A 220 -4.34 -31.28 -9.31
CA ALA A 220 -5.27 -31.91 -10.23
C ALA A 220 -6.59 -31.12 -10.43
N GLU A 221 -6.92 -30.18 -9.55
CA GLU A 221 -8.12 -29.32 -9.72
C GLU A 221 -8.01 -28.37 -10.92
N PHE A 222 -6.79 -27.98 -11.32
CA PHE A 222 -6.58 -26.94 -12.34
C PHE A 222 -5.53 -27.30 -13.41
N ASP A 223 -4.78 -28.41 -13.23
CA ASP A 223 -3.79 -28.88 -14.22
C ASP A 223 -4.26 -30.20 -14.85
N GLU A 224 -4.55 -30.17 -16.16
CA GLU A 224 -5.06 -31.33 -16.90
C GLU A 224 -4.06 -32.49 -16.94
N ASN A 225 -2.75 -32.22 -17.05
CA ASN A 225 -1.72 -33.26 -17.09
C ASN A 225 -1.60 -34.01 -15.76
N ILE A 226 -1.65 -33.25 -14.64
CA ILE A 226 -1.69 -33.89 -13.30
C ILE A 226 -2.96 -34.68 -13.14
N LEU A 227 -4.14 -34.16 -13.53
CA LEU A 227 -5.41 -34.86 -13.43
C LEU A 227 -5.41 -36.18 -14.24
N GLU A 228 -4.94 -36.16 -15.48
CA GLU A 228 -4.87 -37.34 -16.34
C GLU A 228 -3.98 -38.43 -15.72
N LYS A 229 -2.77 -38.06 -15.26
CA LYS A 229 -1.85 -38.98 -14.61
C LYS A 229 -2.38 -39.52 -13.29
N PHE A 230 -3.01 -38.63 -12.48
CA PHE A 230 -3.61 -39.05 -11.20
C PHE A 230 -4.75 -40.05 -11.39
N VAL A 231 -5.67 -39.79 -12.32
CA VAL A 231 -6.77 -40.72 -12.64
C VAL A 231 -6.27 -42.01 -13.33
N GLY A 232 -5.23 -41.87 -14.14
CA GLY A 232 -4.61 -43.01 -14.85
C GLY A 232 -3.69 -43.86 -13.99
N GLU A 233 -3.50 -43.51 -12.70
CA GLU A 233 -2.50 -44.14 -11.81
C GLU A 233 -1.09 -44.15 -12.42
N GLU A 234 -0.75 -43.11 -13.22
CA GLU A 234 0.56 -42.97 -13.84
C GLU A 234 1.52 -42.22 -12.87
N GLU A 235 2.81 -42.39 -13.10
CA GLU A 235 3.83 -41.69 -12.31
C GLU A 235 3.83 -40.18 -12.59
N ILE A 236 3.60 -39.40 -11.55
CA ILE A 236 3.72 -37.93 -11.60
C ILE A 236 5.16 -37.58 -11.26
N THR A 237 5.89 -37.05 -12.25
CA THR A 237 7.31 -36.69 -12.10
C THR A 237 7.50 -35.39 -11.34
N ILE A 238 8.73 -35.13 -10.88
CA ILE A 238 9.11 -33.85 -10.23
C ILE A 238 8.86 -32.69 -11.20
N ASP A 239 9.19 -32.85 -12.48
CA ASP A 239 9.01 -31.81 -13.50
C ASP A 239 7.52 -31.48 -13.75
N ASP A 240 6.65 -32.51 -13.76
CA ASP A 240 5.20 -32.30 -13.84
C ASP A 240 4.69 -31.45 -12.68
N LEU A 241 5.12 -31.77 -11.44
CA LEU A 241 4.70 -31.00 -10.26
C LEU A 241 5.22 -29.59 -10.27
N LYS A 242 6.49 -29.38 -10.62
CA LYS A 242 7.07 -28.05 -10.74
C LYS A 242 6.32 -27.20 -11.77
N ALA A 243 5.97 -27.80 -12.91
CA ALA A 243 5.21 -27.12 -13.94
C ALA A 243 3.80 -26.73 -13.45
N ALA A 244 3.10 -27.66 -12.80
CA ALA A 244 1.75 -27.42 -12.28
C ALA A 244 1.74 -26.40 -11.12
N ILE A 245 2.68 -26.46 -10.17
CA ILE A 245 2.83 -25.47 -9.11
C ILE A 245 3.09 -24.09 -9.71
N ARG A 246 4.00 -23.99 -10.70
CA ARG A 246 4.26 -22.73 -11.40
C ARG A 246 3.00 -22.18 -12.07
N GLN A 247 2.31 -23.02 -12.85
CA GLN A 247 1.07 -22.61 -13.52
C GLN A 247 0.03 -22.11 -12.52
N GLY A 248 -0.24 -22.86 -11.45
CA GLY A 248 -1.18 -22.47 -10.41
C GLY A 248 -0.76 -21.19 -9.66
N THR A 249 0.54 -20.98 -9.47
CA THR A 249 1.05 -19.75 -8.87
C THR A 249 0.84 -18.53 -9.80
N LEU A 250 1.10 -18.69 -11.10
CA LEU A 250 0.95 -17.61 -12.08
C LEU A 250 -0.51 -17.24 -12.31
N SER A 251 -1.42 -18.22 -12.32
CA SER A 251 -2.86 -17.98 -12.47
C SER A 251 -3.54 -17.53 -11.17
N GLY A 252 -2.88 -17.71 -10.02
CA GLY A 252 -3.45 -17.44 -8.70
C GLY A 252 -4.35 -18.57 -8.17
N ASP A 253 -4.38 -19.74 -8.84
CA ASP A 253 -5.18 -20.90 -8.42
C ASP A 253 -4.61 -21.57 -7.16
N CYS A 254 -3.32 -21.43 -6.91
CA CYS A 254 -2.70 -21.88 -5.67
C CYS A 254 -1.57 -20.95 -5.22
N VAL A 255 -1.21 -21.07 -3.93
CA VAL A 255 -0.12 -20.32 -3.31
C VAL A 255 0.86 -21.30 -2.67
N PRO A 256 2.12 -21.39 -3.14
CA PRO A 256 3.15 -22.23 -2.53
C PRO A 256 3.46 -21.83 -1.10
N ILE A 257 3.49 -22.81 -0.19
CA ILE A 257 3.83 -22.60 1.22
C ILE A 257 5.17 -23.26 1.53
N LEU A 258 6.09 -22.42 1.99
CA LEU A 258 7.43 -22.80 2.43
C LEU A 258 7.63 -22.47 3.91
N THR A 259 8.69 -23.01 4.49
CA THR A 259 8.98 -22.77 5.91
C THR A 259 10.48 -22.71 6.19
N GLY A 260 10.84 -22.03 7.29
CA GLY A 260 12.22 -21.90 7.69
C GLY A 260 12.43 -20.99 8.89
N THR A 261 13.69 -20.61 9.09
CA THR A 261 14.08 -19.58 10.05
C THR A 261 15.24 -18.76 9.48
N ALA A 262 14.91 -17.56 9.00
CA ALA A 262 15.90 -16.66 8.42
C ALA A 262 16.99 -16.29 9.44
N PHE A 263 16.62 -16.05 10.70
CA PHE A 263 17.58 -15.71 11.76
C PHE A 263 18.63 -16.83 12.02
N LYS A 264 18.23 -18.09 11.93
CA LYS A 264 19.13 -19.25 12.06
C LYS A 264 19.69 -19.73 10.71
N ASN A 265 19.47 -18.98 9.65
CA ASN A 265 20.00 -19.26 8.32
C ASN A 265 19.52 -20.60 7.70
N LYS A 266 18.31 -21.06 8.01
CA LYS A 266 17.75 -22.31 7.51
C LYS A 266 16.53 -22.05 6.63
N GLY A 267 16.48 -22.67 5.44
CA GLY A 267 15.34 -22.60 4.52
C GLY A 267 15.36 -21.43 3.52
N VAL A 268 16.35 -20.52 3.57
CA VAL A 268 16.39 -19.34 2.67
C VAL A 268 16.84 -19.70 1.26
N GLN A 269 17.79 -20.62 1.09
CA GLN A 269 18.22 -21.05 -0.24
C GLN A 269 17.11 -21.81 -0.98
N PRO A 270 16.39 -22.78 -0.38
CA PRO A 270 15.19 -23.36 -1.02
C PRO A 270 14.10 -22.35 -1.32
N LEU A 271 13.97 -21.27 -0.54
CA LEU A 271 13.08 -20.16 -0.86
C LEU A 271 13.54 -19.45 -2.16
N LEU A 272 14.84 -19.19 -2.32
CA LEU A 272 15.42 -18.61 -3.55
C LEU A 272 15.23 -19.52 -4.76
N ASP A 273 15.41 -20.84 -4.60
CA ASP A 273 15.13 -21.80 -5.66
C ASP A 273 13.66 -21.75 -6.09
N SER A 274 12.75 -21.69 -5.11
CA SER A 274 11.31 -21.57 -5.35
C SER A 274 10.92 -20.25 -6.03
N VAL A 275 11.58 -19.14 -5.71
CA VAL A 275 11.40 -17.85 -6.41
C VAL A 275 11.71 -18.01 -7.90
N VAL A 276 12.82 -18.65 -8.22
CA VAL A 276 13.23 -18.88 -9.60
C VAL A 276 12.27 -19.83 -10.31
N GLU A 277 11.83 -20.89 -9.64
CA GLU A 277 11.00 -21.94 -10.21
C GLU A 277 9.53 -21.53 -10.38
N TYR A 278 8.93 -20.83 -9.41
CA TYR A 278 7.48 -20.64 -9.35
C TYR A 278 7.00 -19.21 -9.58
N LEU A 279 7.79 -18.18 -9.27
CA LEU A 279 7.36 -16.79 -9.49
C LEU A 279 7.57 -16.37 -10.96
N PRO A 280 6.75 -15.43 -11.46
CA PRO A 280 6.78 -15.01 -12.85
C PRO A 280 8.06 -14.28 -13.25
N SER A 281 8.42 -14.43 -14.50
CA SER A 281 9.26 -13.49 -15.21
C SER A 281 8.40 -12.36 -15.81
N PRO A 282 8.98 -11.24 -16.26
CA PRO A 282 8.22 -10.21 -16.97
C PRO A 282 7.46 -10.71 -18.19
N LEU A 283 7.93 -11.80 -18.83
CA LEU A 283 7.28 -12.41 -20.01
C LEU A 283 6.04 -13.23 -19.69
N ASP A 284 5.87 -13.69 -18.45
CA ASP A 284 4.70 -14.45 -18.00
C ASP A 284 3.49 -13.55 -17.73
N LEU A 285 3.71 -12.23 -17.68
CA LEU A 285 2.65 -11.27 -17.41
C LEU A 285 1.92 -10.85 -18.68
N PRO A 286 0.63 -10.47 -18.58
CA PRO A 286 -0.10 -9.93 -19.72
C PRO A 286 0.55 -8.62 -20.21
N PRO A 287 0.36 -8.28 -21.51
CA PRO A 287 0.75 -6.98 -22.04
C PRO A 287 0.19 -5.85 -21.18
N VAL A 288 1.00 -4.83 -20.91
CA VAL A 288 0.54 -3.69 -20.11
C VAL A 288 -0.49 -2.89 -20.91
N GLU A 289 -1.59 -2.57 -20.25
CA GLU A 289 -2.65 -1.73 -20.81
C GLU A 289 -2.47 -0.28 -20.40
N GLY A 290 -2.81 0.62 -21.29
CA GLY A 290 -2.81 2.05 -21.03
C GLY A 290 -3.74 2.78 -21.98
N ILE A 291 -3.95 4.05 -21.72
CA ILE A 291 -4.83 4.92 -22.51
C ILE A 291 -3.96 5.87 -23.34
N GLU A 292 -4.24 5.96 -24.62
CA GLU A 292 -3.62 7.00 -25.45
C GLU A 292 -4.22 8.38 -25.09
N PRO A 293 -3.43 9.36 -24.60
CA PRO A 293 -3.96 10.61 -24.05
C PRO A 293 -4.76 11.48 -25.03
N ARG A 294 -4.64 11.24 -26.33
CA ARG A 294 -5.31 12.06 -27.36
C ARG A 294 -6.61 11.44 -27.86
N SER A 295 -6.62 10.11 -28.05
CA SER A 295 -7.77 9.38 -28.59
C SER A 295 -8.65 8.78 -27.49
N GLU A 296 -8.15 8.72 -26.25
CA GLU A 296 -8.76 8.01 -25.11
C GLU A 296 -8.99 6.50 -25.39
N GLU A 297 -8.30 5.95 -26.39
CA GLU A 297 -8.38 4.54 -26.73
C GLU A 297 -7.45 3.71 -25.87
N VAL A 298 -7.94 2.54 -25.40
CA VAL A 298 -7.12 1.56 -24.68
C VAL A 298 -6.13 0.93 -25.66
N THR A 299 -4.87 1.04 -25.33
CA THR A 299 -3.75 0.50 -26.09
C THR A 299 -2.95 -0.48 -25.23
N LYS A 300 -2.52 -1.59 -25.82
CA LYS A 300 -1.67 -2.59 -25.16
C LYS A 300 -0.24 -2.46 -25.65
N ARG A 301 0.72 -2.70 -24.74
CA ARG A 301 2.15 -2.82 -25.07
C ARG A 301 2.64 -4.19 -24.64
N SER A 302 3.25 -4.89 -25.56
CA SER A 302 3.89 -6.19 -25.28
C SER A 302 5.19 -5.99 -24.50
N VAL A 303 5.55 -6.98 -23.70
CA VAL A 303 6.84 -7.00 -22.98
C VAL A 303 7.96 -7.29 -23.98
N SER A 304 8.45 -6.27 -24.67
CA SER A 304 9.47 -6.38 -25.72
C SER A 304 10.32 -5.11 -25.81
N ASP A 305 11.60 -5.27 -26.09
CA ASP A 305 12.53 -4.18 -26.38
C ASP A 305 12.22 -3.45 -27.69
N ASP A 306 11.53 -4.12 -28.63
CA ASP A 306 11.16 -3.57 -29.94
C ASP A 306 9.92 -2.68 -29.91
N GLU A 307 9.17 -2.69 -28.82
CA GLU A 307 8.01 -1.84 -28.60
C GLU A 307 8.41 -0.40 -28.27
N PRO A 308 7.54 0.57 -28.47
CA PRO A 308 7.77 1.94 -27.98
C PRO A 308 7.97 1.99 -26.47
N PHE A 309 8.93 2.81 -26.04
CA PHE A 309 9.24 2.94 -24.60
C PHE A 309 8.02 3.39 -23.77
N ALA A 310 7.76 2.67 -22.70
CA ALA A 310 6.81 3.02 -21.66
C ALA A 310 7.29 2.52 -20.30
N ALA A 311 7.24 3.41 -19.31
CA ALA A 311 7.67 3.16 -17.93
C ALA A 311 6.76 3.86 -16.93
N LEU A 312 6.64 3.30 -15.72
CA LEU A 312 5.92 3.88 -14.60
C LEU A 312 6.90 4.36 -13.55
N ALA A 313 6.84 5.64 -13.20
CA ALA A 313 7.55 6.21 -12.07
C ALA A 313 6.81 5.85 -10.77
N PHE A 314 7.37 4.96 -9.97
CA PHE A 314 6.70 4.45 -8.78
C PHE A 314 7.23 5.00 -7.47
N LYS A 315 8.44 5.58 -7.48
CA LYS A 315 9.03 6.18 -6.28
C LYS A 315 9.91 7.37 -6.65
N ILE A 316 9.83 8.41 -5.84
CA ILE A 316 10.73 9.56 -5.90
C ILE A 316 11.48 9.64 -4.58
N MET A 317 12.74 9.99 -4.66
CA MET A 317 13.61 10.17 -3.50
C MET A 317 14.52 11.37 -3.73
N THR A 318 14.76 12.14 -2.70
CA THR A 318 15.74 13.23 -2.72
C THR A 318 17.06 12.75 -2.15
N ASP A 319 18.09 12.76 -2.97
CA ASP A 319 19.43 12.36 -2.57
C ASP A 319 20.31 13.60 -2.36
N PRO A 320 21.10 13.68 -1.27
CA PRO A 320 21.94 14.85 -0.98
C PRO A 320 23.00 15.14 -2.04
N HIS A 321 23.43 14.13 -2.81
CA HIS A 321 24.55 14.25 -3.75
C HIS A 321 24.11 14.38 -5.20
N VAL A 322 23.07 13.67 -5.61
CA VAL A 322 22.59 13.66 -7.01
C VAL A 322 21.26 14.39 -7.21
N GLY A 323 20.63 14.82 -6.13
CA GLY A 323 19.35 15.51 -6.16
C GLY A 323 18.16 14.53 -6.31
N LYS A 324 17.16 14.93 -7.09
CA LYS A 324 15.95 14.12 -7.29
C LYS A 324 16.25 12.84 -8.07
N LEU A 325 15.98 11.69 -7.46
CA LEU A 325 15.99 10.37 -8.05
C LEU A 325 14.56 9.95 -8.34
N THR A 326 14.27 9.53 -9.56
CA THR A 326 12.97 8.98 -9.97
C THR A 326 13.14 7.51 -10.29
N TYR A 327 12.62 6.64 -9.43
CA TYR A 327 12.60 5.20 -9.68
C TYR A 327 11.46 4.88 -10.63
N PHE A 328 11.77 4.13 -11.67
CA PHE A 328 10.77 3.70 -12.64
C PHE A 328 11.00 2.27 -13.11
N ARG A 329 9.91 1.60 -13.42
CA ARG A 329 9.90 0.29 -14.08
C ARG A 329 9.62 0.45 -15.56
N VAL A 330 10.42 -0.17 -16.39
CA VAL A 330 10.23 -0.23 -17.85
C VAL A 330 9.31 -1.41 -18.18
N TYR A 331 8.15 -1.12 -18.78
CA TYR A 331 7.19 -2.13 -19.23
C TYR A 331 7.37 -2.52 -20.69
N SER A 332 7.85 -1.61 -21.52
CA SER A 332 8.11 -1.87 -22.94
C SER A 332 9.21 -0.97 -23.47
N GLY A 333 9.90 -1.45 -24.48
CA GLY A 333 10.90 -0.68 -25.22
C GLY A 333 12.23 -0.50 -24.50
N THR A 334 13.04 0.35 -25.08
CA THR A 334 14.38 0.70 -24.57
C THR A 334 14.55 2.21 -24.46
N LEU A 335 15.43 2.65 -23.56
CA LEU A 335 15.77 4.07 -23.39
C LEU A 335 17.26 4.24 -23.12
N GLU A 336 17.90 5.08 -23.91
CA GLU A 336 19.31 5.45 -23.72
C GLU A 336 19.45 6.64 -22.75
N LYS A 337 20.57 6.71 -22.04
CA LYS A 337 20.90 7.88 -21.22
C LYS A 337 20.90 9.15 -22.08
N GLY A 338 20.38 10.23 -21.54
CA GLY A 338 20.26 11.50 -22.24
C GLY A 338 19.06 11.62 -23.19
N ALA A 339 18.27 10.54 -23.35
CA ALA A 339 17.08 10.58 -24.17
C ALA A 339 15.97 11.44 -23.54
N THR A 340 15.03 11.83 -24.39
CA THR A 340 13.87 12.63 -24.00
C THR A 340 12.64 11.74 -23.96
N VAL A 341 11.90 11.80 -22.86
CA VAL A 341 10.63 11.11 -22.64
C VAL A 341 9.50 12.10 -22.51
N LEU A 342 8.28 11.66 -22.72
CA LEU A 342 7.05 12.40 -22.45
C LEU A 342 6.50 11.95 -21.09
N ASN A 343 6.27 12.91 -20.19
CA ASN A 343 5.44 12.71 -19.02
C ASN A 343 3.99 12.96 -19.43
N THR A 344 3.15 11.94 -19.38
CA THR A 344 1.79 12.01 -19.93
C THR A 344 0.84 12.85 -19.06
N ARG A 345 1.03 12.88 -17.73
CA ARG A 345 0.22 13.72 -16.82
C ARG A 345 0.43 15.20 -17.07
N SER A 346 1.69 15.65 -17.09
CA SER A 346 2.03 17.07 -17.29
C SER A 346 2.10 17.47 -18.76
N SER A 347 2.05 16.49 -19.68
CA SER A 347 2.28 16.69 -21.13
C SER A 347 3.62 17.38 -21.43
N SER A 348 4.59 17.26 -20.53
CA SER A 348 5.91 17.86 -20.65
C SER A 348 6.93 16.84 -21.15
N LYS A 349 7.91 17.33 -21.91
CA LYS A 349 9.07 16.53 -22.34
C LYS A 349 10.17 16.68 -21.30
N GLU A 350 10.64 15.57 -20.78
CA GLU A 350 11.72 15.53 -19.79
C GLU A 350 12.94 14.78 -20.35
N ARG A 351 14.13 15.21 -19.94
CA ARG A 351 15.37 14.55 -20.35
C ARG A 351 15.93 13.74 -19.17
N ILE A 352 16.14 12.46 -19.37
CA ILE A 352 16.80 11.59 -18.40
C ILE A 352 18.32 11.72 -18.57
N GLY A 353 18.95 12.47 -17.66
CA GLY A 353 20.37 12.80 -17.77
C GLY A 353 21.29 11.60 -17.51
N ARG A 354 21.01 10.85 -16.44
CA ARG A 354 21.70 9.61 -16.05
C ARG A 354 20.65 8.56 -15.68
N ILE A 355 21.04 7.31 -15.85
CA ILE A 355 20.24 6.16 -15.43
C ILE A 355 21.12 5.33 -14.50
N LEU A 356 20.59 4.97 -13.35
CA LEU A 356 21.32 4.28 -12.30
C LEU A 356 20.64 2.94 -11.99
N GLU A 357 21.40 1.88 -11.97
CA GLU A 357 21.03 0.63 -11.32
C GLU A 357 21.38 0.73 -9.85
N MET A 358 20.47 0.28 -9.01
CA MET A 358 20.60 0.39 -7.55
C MET A 358 20.92 -0.97 -6.95
N HIS A 359 22.00 -1.02 -6.19
CA HIS A 359 22.42 -2.18 -5.42
C HIS A 359 22.46 -1.78 -3.94
N ALA A 360 21.29 -1.72 -3.33
CA ALA A 360 21.11 -1.12 -1.99
C ALA A 360 21.64 0.34 -1.93
N ASN A 361 22.81 0.57 -1.33
CA ASN A 361 23.45 1.89 -1.23
C ASN A 361 24.41 2.20 -2.40
N ASP A 362 24.81 1.20 -3.16
CA ASP A 362 25.71 1.36 -4.30
C ASP A 362 24.94 1.68 -5.58
N ARG A 363 25.57 2.37 -6.51
CA ARG A 363 24.97 2.87 -7.75
C ARG A 363 25.88 2.59 -8.92
N GLU A 364 25.31 1.99 -9.95
CA GLU A 364 25.99 1.77 -11.22
C GLU A 364 25.33 2.58 -12.34
N ASP A 365 26.13 3.30 -13.13
CA ASP A 365 25.63 4.05 -14.29
C ASP A 365 25.31 3.10 -15.44
N LEU A 366 24.09 3.17 -15.96
CA LEU A 366 23.67 2.45 -17.15
C LEU A 366 23.63 3.37 -18.37
N ASP A 367 24.08 2.88 -19.51
CA ASP A 367 23.98 3.56 -20.80
C ASP A 367 22.61 3.39 -21.45
N ILE A 368 21.96 2.25 -21.22
CA ILE A 368 20.66 1.89 -21.76
C ILE A 368 19.86 1.05 -20.77
N VAL A 369 18.57 1.32 -20.69
CA VAL A 369 17.61 0.47 -19.98
C VAL A 369 16.66 -0.19 -20.96
N ARG A 370 16.10 -1.32 -20.55
CA ARG A 370 15.30 -2.20 -21.38
C ARG A 370 14.03 -2.62 -20.64
N THR A 371 13.14 -3.23 -21.37
CA THR A 371 11.93 -3.87 -20.85
C THR A 371 12.25 -4.75 -19.64
N GLY A 372 11.47 -4.63 -18.58
CA GLY A 372 11.59 -5.39 -17.33
C GLY A 372 12.58 -4.81 -16.30
N ASP A 373 13.37 -3.79 -16.67
CA ASP A 373 14.32 -3.17 -15.73
C ASP A 373 13.61 -2.27 -14.72
N ILE A 374 14.13 -2.26 -13.50
CA ILE A 374 13.78 -1.33 -12.41
C ILE A 374 15.01 -0.50 -12.11
N VAL A 375 14.94 0.80 -12.37
CA VAL A 375 16.12 1.71 -12.32
C VAL A 375 15.73 3.08 -11.76
N ALA A 376 16.74 3.91 -11.46
CA ALA A 376 16.56 5.29 -11.03
C ALA A 376 17.07 6.27 -12.10
N GLY A 377 16.25 7.23 -12.49
CA GLY A 377 16.59 8.33 -13.39
C GLY A 377 16.99 9.59 -12.66
N VAL A 378 18.02 10.27 -13.14
CA VAL A 378 18.49 11.55 -12.63
C VAL A 378 18.24 12.64 -13.68
N GLY A 379 17.84 13.82 -13.22
CA GLY A 379 17.59 14.98 -14.08
C GLY A 379 16.14 15.17 -14.50
N ILE A 380 15.25 14.31 -14.04
CA ILE A 380 13.80 14.39 -14.20
C ILE A 380 13.26 15.38 -13.15
N LYS A 381 12.54 16.41 -13.58
CA LYS A 381 12.15 17.51 -12.69
C LYS A 381 10.69 17.48 -12.26
N ASP A 382 9.78 17.32 -13.22
CA ASP A 382 8.34 17.49 -13.03
C ASP A 382 7.61 16.18 -12.75
N THR A 383 8.27 15.05 -12.92
CA THR A 383 7.70 13.72 -12.70
C THR A 383 7.43 13.50 -11.21
N LYS A 384 6.24 12.98 -10.92
CA LYS A 384 5.77 12.55 -9.60
C LYS A 384 5.58 11.05 -9.55
N THR A 385 5.42 10.54 -8.35
CA THR A 385 5.03 9.13 -8.15
C THR A 385 3.68 8.84 -8.82
N GLY A 386 3.61 7.76 -9.60
CA GLY A 386 2.44 7.39 -10.39
C GLY A 386 2.45 7.91 -11.84
N ASP A 387 3.40 8.78 -12.21
CA ASP A 387 3.47 9.30 -13.57
C ASP A 387 4.00 8.27 -14.58
N THR A 388 3.43 8.29 -15.77
CA THR A 388 3.93 7.50 -16.90
C THR A 388 4.94 8.30 -17.70
N LEU A 389 6.08 7.66 -17.97
CA LEU A 389 7.14 8.14 -18.86
C LEU A 389 7.13 7.30 -20.14
N CYS A 390 6.91 7.91 -21.29
CA CYS A 390 6.82 7.17 -22.54
C CYS A 390 7.54 7.86 -23.71
N SER A 391 7.60 7.17 -24.85
CA SER A 391 8.06 7.76 -26.09
C SER A 391 7.18 8.93 -26.51
N PRO A 392 7.74 10.11 -26.85
CA PRO A 392 6.95 11.26 -27.30
C PRO A 392 6.14 11.01 -28.59
N ASP A 393 6.59 10.08 -29.42
CA ASP A 393 5.95 9.75 -30.69
C ASP A 393 4.81 8.73 -30.56
N HIS A 394 4.81 7.98 -29.45
CA HIS A 394 3.82 6.95 -29.12
C HIS A 394 3.34 7.13 -27.68
N PRO A 395 2.56 8.19 -27.39
CA PRO A 395 2.13 8.49 -26.03
C PRO A 395 1.21 7.39 -25.49
N LEU A 396 1.45 7.00 -24.25
CA LEU A 396 0.67 6.04 -23.51
C LEU A 396 0.60 6.48 -22.06
N MET A 397 -0.58 6.49 -21.47
CA MET A 397 -0.78 6.71 -20.04
C MET A 397 -1.17 5.37 -19.41
N LEU A 398 -0.31 4.86 -18.56
CA LEU A 398 -0.59 3.69 -17.74
C LEU A 398 -1.61 4.06 -16.66
N GLU A 399 -2.25 3.05 -16.08
CA GLU A 399 -3.19 3.24 -14.98
C GLU A 399 -2.59 4.12 -13.88
N GLN A 400 -3.33 5.13 -13.45
CA GLN A 400 -2.92 6.01 -12.37
C GLN A 400 -3.12 5.32 -11.02
N LEU A 401 -2.21 5.59 -10.08
CA LEU A 401 -2.35 5.17 -8.70
C LEU A 401 -3.30 6.12 -7.98
N ASP A 402 -4.35 5.56 -7.38
CA ASP A 402 -5.22 6.30 -6.48
C ASP A 402 -4.63 6.30 -5.07
N PHE A 403 -4.37 7.48 -4.54
CA PHE A 403 -3.82 7.64 -3.21
C PHE A 403 -4.91 8.09 -2.23
N PRO A 404 -4.99 7.47 -1.04
CA PRO A 404 -5.95 7.87 -0.04
C PRO A 404 -5.64 9.26 0.52
N ASP A 405 -6.69 9.99 0.88
CA ASP A 405 -6.54 11.28 1.56
C ASP A 405 -5.91 11.12 2.95
N PRO A 406 -5.10 12.11 3.40
CA PRO A 406 -4.54 12.10 4.75
C PRO A 406 -5.61 12.00 5.83
N VAL A 407 -5.31 11.22 6.87
CA VAL A 407 -6.23 10.98 7.98
C VAL A 407 -6.00 11.92 9.16
N ILE A 408 -4.73 12.26 9.42
CA ILE A 408 -4.37 13.18 10.51
C ILE A 408 -3.65 14.40 9.98
N HIS A 409 -3.79 15.51 10.72
CA HIS A 409 -3.19 16.80 10.38
C HIS A 409 -2.51 17.40 11.59
N VAL A 410 -1.34 17.98 11.40
CA VAL A 410 -0.61 18.74 12.42
C VAL A 410 -0.21 20.09 11.87
N ALA A 411 -0.14 21.10 12.76
CA ALA A 411 0.42 22.40 12.42
C ALA A 411 1.92 22.37 12.62
N VAL A 412 2.67 22.90 11.65
CA VAL A 412 4.13 23.01 11.71
C VAL A 412 4.51 24.46 11.57
N GLU A 413 5.29 24.97 12.54
CA GLU A 413 5.74 26.35 12.58
C GLU A 413 7.27 26.39 12.66
N PRO A 414 7.94 27.13 11.76
CA PRO A 414 9.40 27.28 11.82
C PRO A 414 9.80 28.04 13.09
N ARG A 415 10.86 27.61 13.77
CA ARG A 415 11.35 28.29 14.97
C ARG A 415 12.02 29.64 14.68
N SER A 416 12.50 29.82 13.48
CA SER A 416 13.13 31.08 13.05
C SER A 416 12.69 31.47 11.65
N LYS A 417 12.86 32.75 11.33
CA LYS A 417 12.59 33.26 9.98
C LYS A 417 13.52 32.64 8.92
N ALA A 418 14.73 32.24 9.31
CA ALA A 418 15.66 31.56 8.41
C ALA A 418 15.21 30.13 8.10
N ASP A 419 14.46 29.49 9.00
CA ASP A 419 13.92 28.15 8.81
C ASP A 419 12.66 28.15 7.94
N GLN A 420 11.97 29.30 7.81
CA GLN A 420 10.75 29.40 7.00
C GLN A 420 10.99 29.08 5.51
N ASP A 421 12.05 29.65 4.91
CA ASP A 421 12.38 29.40 3.51
C ASP A 421 12.87 27.97 3.28
N LYS A 422 13.62 27.41 4.25
CA LYS A 422 14.07 26.02 4.22
C LYS A 422 12.90 25.06 4.40
N MET A 423 11.96 25.37 5.30
CA MET A 423 10.77 24.58 5.56
C MET A 423 9.92 24.42 4.30
N GLY A 424 9.67 25.50 3.55
CA GLY A 424 8.94 25.41 2.29
C GLY A 424 9.60 24.49 1.26
N LYS A 425 10.93 24.50 1.16
CA LYS A 425 11.68 23.59 0.28
C LYS A 425 11.63 22.15 0.77
N ALA A 426 11.81 21.93 2.08
CA ALA A 426 11.74 20.59 2.68
C ALA A 426 10.35 19.97 2.50
N LEU A 427 9.30 20.72 2.82
CA LEU A 427 7.92 20.27 2.65
C LEU A 427 7.58 19.96 1.19
N GLY A 428 8.05 20.80 0.25
CA GLY A 428 7.89 20.55 -1.18
C GLY A 428 8.59 19.28 -1.64
N ALA A 429 9.83 19.03 -1.21
CA ALA A 429 10.57 17.83 -1.53
C ALA A 429 9.89 16.56 -0.96
N LEU A 430 9.47 16.61 0.31
CA LEU A 430 8.77 15.49 0.96
C LEU A 430 7.40 15.20 0.31
N SER A 431 6.67 16.25 -0.10
CA SER A 431 5.40 16.09 -0.83
C SER A 431 5.57 15.54 -2.26
N ASP A 432 6.73 15.79 -2.89
CA ASP A 432 7.06 15.17 -4.18
C ASP A 432 7.40 13.68 -4.03
N GLU A 433 7.98 13.29 -2.90
CA GLU A 433 8.33 11.90 -2.59
C GLU A 433 7.11 11.07 -2.20
N ASP A 434 6.23 11.65 -1.38
CA ASP A 434 5.07 10.97 -0.82
C ASP A 434 3.76 11.66 -1.20
N PRO A 435 2.97 11.08 -2.11
CA PRO A 435 1.70 11.66 -2.56
C PRO A 435 0.62 11.70 -1.47
N THR A 436 0.76 10.94 -0.37
CA THR A 436 -0.16 10.99 0.78
C THR A 436 0.21 12.05 1.80
N PHE A 437 1.38 12.65 1.65
CA PHE A 437 1.80 13.78 2.44
C PHE A 437 1.31 15.08 1.80
N THR A 438 0.39 15.75 2.45
CA THR A 438 -0.18 17.01 1.97
C THR A 438 0.30 18.19 2.78
N VAL A 439 0.48 19.32 2.10
CA VAL A 439 0.90 20.58 2.71
C VAL A 439 -0.07 21.67 2.29
N ARG A 440 -0.68 22.32 3.25
CA ARG A 440 -1.57 23.46 3.01
C ARG A 440 -1.27 24.61 3.96
N SER A 441 -1.48 25.84 3.51
CA SER A 441 -1.49 27.00 4.38
C SER A 441 -2.94 27.30 4.77
N ASP A 442 -3.17 27.47 6.04
CA ASP A 442 -4.46 27.96 6.55
C ASP A 442 -4.52 29.47 6.35
N GLU A 443 -5.48 29.95 5.57
CA GLU A 443 -5.61 31.36 5.22
C GLU A 443 -6.02 32.25 6.40
N GLU A 444 -6.74 31.68 7.39
CA GLU A 444 -7.22 32.41 8.56
C GLU A 444 -6.12 32.50 9.63
N THR A 445 -5.43 31.40 9.90
CA THR A 445 -4.41 31.34 10.95
C THR A 445 -3.00 31.62 10.47
N GLY A 446 -2.76 31.56 9.15
CA GLY A 446 -1.44 31.64 8.54
C GLY A 446 -0.53 30.43 8.87
N GLN A 447 -1.05 29.40 9.50
CA GLN A 447 -0.30 28.20 9.85
C GLN A 447 -0.07 27.32 8.64
N THR A 448 1.08 26.66 8.61
CA THR A 448 1.34 25.57 7.68
C THR A 448 0.82 24.27 8.31
N ILE A 449 -0.15 23.64 7.67
CA ILE A 449 -0.73 22.38 8.10
C ILE A 449 -0.23 21.28 7.20
N ILE A 450 0.32 20.23 7.80
CA ILE A 450 0.73 19.01 7.13
C ILE A 450 -0.23 17.89 7.45
N GLY A 451 -0.56 17.08 6.44
CA GLY A 451 -1.43 15.92 6.57
C GLY A 451 -0.70 14.63 6.22
N GLY A 452 -1.02 13.54 6.90
CA GLY A 452 -0.43 12.22 6.68
C GLY A 452 -1.34 11.08 7.09
N MET A 453 -0.90 9.84 6.82
CA MET A 453 -1.69 8.63 7.02
C MET A 453 -1.78 8.18 8.48
N GLY A 454 -0.84 8.58 9.33
CA GLY A 454 -0.82 8.23 10.74
C GLY A 454 0.17 9.07 11.54
N GLU A 455 0.19 8.85 12.85
CA GLU A 455 1.07 9.58 13.78
C GLU A 455 2.55 9.31 13.47
N LEU A 456 2.89 8.02 13.29
CA LEU A 456 4.25 7.61 12.96
C LEU A 456 4.70 8.18 11.60
N HIS A 457 3.82 8.22 10.61
CA HIS A 457 4.11 8.80 9.31
C HIS A 457 4.52 10.28 9.44
N LEU A 458 3.71 11.10 10.12
CA LEU A 458 4.03 12.51 10.33
C LEU A 458 5.27 12.72 11.20
N GLU A 459 5.47 11.89 12.24
CA GLU A 459 6.66 11.94 13.09
C GLU A 459 7.94 11.70 12.27
N VAL A 460 7.93 10.69 11.39
CA VAL A 460 9.04 10.38 10.48
C VAL A 460 9.34 11.56 9.55
N LEU A 461 8.31 12.15 8.94
CA LEU A 461 8.50 13.28 8.01
C LEU A 461 9.03 14.53 8.70
N VAL A 462 8.57 14.82 9.92
CA VAL A 462 9.07 15.94 10.71
C VAL A 462 10.53 15.72 11.15
N ASP A 463 10.87 14.50 11.54
CA ASP A 463 12.24 14.17 11.90
C ASP A 463 13.18 14.22 10.67
N ARG A 464 12.70 13.80 9.49
CA ARG A 464 13.42 13.99 8.21
C ARG A 464 13.67 15.47 7.89
N MET A 465 12.67 16.34 8.14
CA MET A 465 12.88 17.79 7.99
C MET A 465 14.04 18.29 8.84
N LEU A 466 14.14 17.81 10.08
CA LEU A 466 15.22 18.19 10.98
C LEU A 466 16.58 17.63 10.53
N ARG A 467 16.67 16.33 10.26
CA ARG A 467 17.94 15.64 9.97
C ARG A 467 18.46 15.92 8.55
N GLU A 468 17.61 15.78 7.54
CA GLU A 468 18.03 15.87 6.13
C GLU A 468 18.08 17.32 5.65
N PHE A 469 17.09 18.15 6.02
CA PHE A 469 16.95 19.51 5.54
C PHE A 469 17.44 20.57 6.53
N ARG A 470 17.78 20.17 7.76
CA ARG A 470 18.21 21.07 8.85
C ARG A 470 17.19 22.18 9.13
N VAL A 471 15.92 21.81 9.19
CA VAL A 471 14.80 22.68 9.51
C VAL A 471 14.32 22.37 10.92
N ASP A 472 14.46 23.32 11.83
CA ASP A 472 13.90 23.22 13.18
C ASP A 472 12.50 23.84 13.20
N ALA A 473 11.51 23.03 13.58
CA ALA A 473 10.12 23.43 13.58
C ALA A 473 9.39 22.98 14.85
N ASN A 474 8.42 23.79 15.28
CA ASN A 474 7.47 23.39 16.31
C ASN A 474 6.32 22.65 15.65
N VAL A 475 5.96 21.50 16.22
CA VAL A 475 4.82 20.70 15.76
C VAL A 475 3.67 20.91 16.75
N GLY A 476 2.51 21.33 16.24
CA GLY A 476 1.27 21.42 17.01
C GLY A 476 0.65 20.05 17.28
N LYS A 477 -0.39 20.02 18.13
CA LYS A 477 -1.14 18.77 18.34
C LYS A 477 -1.72 18.29 17.03
N PRO A 478 -1.75 16.96 16.80
CA PRO A 478 -2.38 16.40 15.61
C PRO A 478 -3.83 16.87 15.50
N GLN A 479 -4.23 17.25 14.29
CA GLN A 479 -5.64 17.53 14.01
C GLN A 479 -6.28 16.34 13.34
N VAL A 480 -7.50 16.01 13.77
CA VAL A 480 -8.30 14.93 13.21
C VAL A 480 -9.04 15.43 11.99
N ALA A 481 -8.95 14.70 10.88
CA ALA A 481 -9.71 14.98 9.69
C ALA A 481 -11.17 14.54 9.85
N TYR A 482 -11.98 15.38 10.48
CA TYR A 482 -13.42 15.18 10.55
C TYR A 482 -14.05 15.31 9.17
N ARG A 483 -15.24 14.73 9.00
CA ARG A 483 -16.09 14.87 7.83
C ARG A 483 -17.49 15.32 8.27
N GLU A 484 -18.27 15.78 7.33
CA GLU A 484 -19.69 16.05 7.57
C GLU A 484 -20.54 15.08 6.76
N THR A 485 -21.74 14.77 7.24
CA THR A 485 -22.75 14.05 6.45
C THR A 485 -24.13 14.55 6.83
N ILE A 486 -25.15 14.13 6.10
CA ILE A 486 -26.54 14.44 6.35
C ILE A 486 -27.26 13.25 6.96
N THR A 487 -28.29 13.51 7.77
CA THR A 487 -29.08 12.44 8.40
C THR A 487 -30.54 12.45 7.98
N LYS A 488 -30.98 13.45 7.22
CA LYS A 488 -32.36 13.61 6.80
C LYS A 488 -32.41 13.98 5.31
N ALA A 489 -33.29 13.31 4.59
CA ALA A 489 -33.61 13.69 3.22
C ALA A 489 -34.37 15.02 3.17
N VAL A 490 -34.09 15.84 2.18
CA VAL A 490 -34.82 17.06 1.86
C VAL A 490 -35.24 16.99 0.41
N GLU A 491 -36.55 16.90 0.19
CA GLU A 491 -37.15 16.69 -1.12
C GLU A 491 -37.44 18.00 -1.80
N ASN A 492 -37.17 18.05 -3.10
CA ASN A 492 -37.56 19.12 -4.02
C ASN A 492 -37.25 20.54 -3.51
N TYR A 493 -36.07 20.70 -2.86
CA TYR A 493 -35.65 22.01 -2.41
C TYR A 493 -35.34 22.90 -3.60
N ARG A 494 -35.98 24.08 -3.64
CA ARG A 494 -35.85 25.04 -4.71
C ARG A 494 -34.93 26.18 -4.32
N TYR A 495 -33.98 26.48 -5.19
CA TYR A 495 -33.10 27.65 -5.06
C TYR A 495 -33.07 28.43 -6.39
N THR A 496 -33.22 29.74 -6.31
CA THR A 496 -33.16 30.63 -7.46
C THR A 496 -32.04 31.63 -7.31
N HIS A 497 -31.04 31.51 -8.17
CA HIS A 497 -29.96 32.50 -8.31
C HIS A 497 -30.42 33.58 -9.32
N LYS A 498 -30.49 34.83 -8.84
CA LYS A 498 -30.79 35.97 -9.70
C LYS A 498 -29.93 37.16 -9.32
N LYS A 499 -29.06 37.58 -10.22
CA LYS A 499 -28.19 38.76 -10.03
C LYS A 499 -28.24 39.65 -11.26
N GLN A 500 -28.56 40.92 -11.05
CA GLN A 500 -28.52 41.95 -12.11
C GLN A 500 -27.47 42.98 -11.69
N SER A 501 -26.39 43.10 -12.46
CA SER A 501 -25.37 44.12 -12.28
C SER A 501 -25.01 44.63 -13.67
N GLY A 502 -25.59 45.75 -14.07
CA GLY A 502 -25.21 46.61 -15.20
C GLY A 502 -24.60 45.97 -16.47
N GLY A 503 -25.27 44.90 -17.02
CA GLY A 503 -24.81 44.11 -18.15
C GLY A 503 -25.69 42.86 -18.30
N SER A 504 -25.23 41.76 -18.94
CA SER A 504 -25.93 40.47 -18.92
C SER A 504 -26.09 39.98 -17.48
N GLY A 505 -27.36 39.71 -17.06
CA GLY A 505 -27.67 39.20 -15.73
C GLY A 505 -27.19 37.75 -15.52
N GLN A 506 -27.36 37.24 -14.30
CA GLN A 506 -27.20 35.82 -14.01
C GLN A 506 -28.53 35.26 -13.51
N PHE A 507 -28.98 34.18 -14.12
CA PHE A 507 -30.20 33.50 -13.72
C PHE A 507 -30.00 31.98 -13.77
N ALA A 508 -30.33 31.30 -12.68
CA ALA A 508 -30.44 29.84 -12.64
C ALA A 508 -31.40 29.42 -11.52
N GLU A 509 -32.36 28.54 -11.81
CA GLU A 509 -33.21 27.92 -10.78
C GLU A 509 -32.96 26.41 -10.77
N ILE A 510 -32.74 25.86 -9.58
CA ILE A 510 -32.49 24.46 -9.34
C ILE A 510 -33.52 23.93 -8.35
N VAL A 511 -34.14 22.80 -8.68
CA VAL A 511 -35.01 22.04 -7.80
C VAL A 511 -34.48 20.64 -7.71
N ALA A 512 -33.92 20.29 -6.56
CA ALA A 512 -33.31 18.98 -6.35
C ALA A 512 -33.65 18.41 -4.97
N THR A 513 -33.51 17.10 -4.87
CA THR A 513 -33.65 16.31 -3.65
C THR A 513 -32.26 15.90 -3.19
N VAL A 514 -31.96 16.00 -1.90
CA VAL A 514 -30.79 15.42 -1.29
C VAL A 514 -31.21 14.36 -0.28
N GLU A 515 -30.55 13.22 -0.33
CA GLU A 515 -30.79 12.10 0.59
C GLU A 515 -29.46 11.50 1.08
N PRO A 516 -29.39 11.01 2.34
CA PRO A 516 -28.20 10.31 2.82
C PRO A 516 -28.04 8.99 2.06
N LEU A 517 -26.80 8.64 1.74
CA LEU A 517 -26.45 7.33 1.22
C LEU A 517 -26.38 6.30 2.36
N THR A 518 -26.66 5.03 2.05
CA THR A 518 -26.52 3.92 2.98
C THR A 518 -25.05 3.48 3.09
N GLU A 519 -24.68 2.87 4.21
CA GLU A 519 -23.32 2.34 4.42
C GLU A 519 -22.94 1.36 3.29
N GLY A 520 -21.77 1.57 2.68
CA GLY A 520 -21.23 0.74 1.58
C GLY A 520 -21.52 1.27 0.17
N GLU A 521 -22.27 2.36 0.02
CA GLU A 521 -22.45 3.05 -1.27
C GLU A 521 -21.31 4.07 -1.50
N GLU A 522 -21.19 4.55 -2.74
CA GLU A 522 -20.25 5.62 -3.14
C GLU A 522 -20.37 6.85 -2.22
N THR A 523 -19.29 7.60 -2.08
CA THR A 523 -19.25 8.80 -1.21
C THR A 523 -20.15 9.93 -1.67
N TYR A 524 -20.51 9.93 -2.96
CA TYR A 524 -21.40 10.89 -3.61
C TYR A 524 -22.12 10.27 -4.82
N GLY A 525 -23.39 10.57 -4.98
CA GLY A 525 -24.16 10.19 -6.15
C GLY A 525 -24.92 11.38 -6.75
N PHE A 526 -24.93 11.52 -8.09
CA PHE A 526 -25.73 12.51 -8.80
C PHE A 526 -26.65 11.84 -9.81
N VAL A 527 -27.93 12.20 -9.79
CA VAL A 527 -28.95 11.67 -10.70
C VAL A 527 -29.70 12.80 -11.36
N ASP A 528 -29.70 12.82 -12.69
CA ASP A 528 -30.51 13.73 -13.47
C ASP A 528 -31.91 13.13 -13.78
N LYS A 529 -32.97 13.83 -13.37
CA LYS A 529 -34.37 13.53 -13.69
C LYS A 529 -35.10 14.70 -14.37
N VAL A 530 -34.37 15.70 -14.86
CA VAL A 530 -34.95 16.85 -15.52
C VAL A 530 -35.62 16.43 -16.83
N THR A 531 -36.88 16.83 -17.03
CA THR A 531 -37.64 16.55 -18.21
C THR A 531 -38.04 17.83 -18.91
N GLY A 532 -38.32 17.76 -20.22
CA GLY A 532 -38.87 18.88 -21.01
C GLY A 532 -37.89 20.03 -21.27
N GLY A 533 -36.58 19.83 -21.11
CA GLY A 533 -35.57 20.85 -21.43
C GLY A 533 -35.60 22.09 -20.50
N ARG A 534 -36.17 21.98 -19.32
CA ARG A 534 -36.27 23.08 -18.34
C ARG A 534 -34.92 23.58 -17.90
N ILE A 535 -33.92 22.69 -17.79
CA ILE A 535 -32.49 23.00 -17.73
C ILE A 535 -31.90 22.41 -19.02
N PRO A 536 -31.20 23.20 -19.84
CA PRO A 536 -30.45 22.69 -20.98
C PRO A 536 -29.43 21.64 -20.55
N LYS A 537 -29.25 20.58 -21.32
CA LYS A 537 -28.37 19.46 -20.98
C LYS A 537 -26.91 19.90 -20.73
N GLU A 538 -26.49 20.96 -21.42
CA GLU A 538 -25.15 21.54 -21.28
C GLU A 538 -24.90 22.17 -19.91
N TYR A 539 -25.93 22.53 -19.14
CA TYR A 539 -25.77 23.12 -17.80
C TYR A 539 -25.87 22.09 -16.65
N ILE A 540 -26.32 20.86 -16.93
CA ILE A 540 -26.44 19.80 -15.92
C ILE A 540 -25.10 19.42 -15.32
N PRO A 541 -24.03 19.24 -16.12
CA PRO A 541 -22.67 19.01 -15.56
C PRO A 541 -22.18 20.17 -14.66
N ALA A 542 -22.57 21.41 -14.99
CA ALA A 542 -22.20 22.56 -14.15
C ALA A 542 -22.93 22.57 -12.80
N VAL A 543 -24.14 22.02 -12.73
CA VAL A 543 -24.85 21.83 -11.45
C VAL A 543 -24.12 20.80 -10.60
N ASP A 544 -23.77 19.65 -11.16
CA ASP A 544 -23.04 18.60 -10.48
C ASP A 544 -21.67 19.09 -9.98
N ALA A 545 -20.87 19.69 -10.86
CA ALA A 545 -19.58 20.28 -10.50
C ALA A 545 -19.69 21.38 -9.43
N GLY A 546 -20.80 22.14 -9.42
CA GLY A 546 -21.10 23.14 -8.41
C GLY A 546 -21.35 22.51 -7.04
N ILE A 547 -22.11 21.43 -6.98
CA ILE A 547 -22.38 20.67 -5.74
C ILE A 547 -21.09 20.05 -5.21
N GLN A 548 -20.33 19.33 -6.04
CA GLN A 548 -19.08 18.71 -5.66
C GLN A 548 -18.07 19.75 -5.11
N SER A 549 -17.97 20.89 -5.79
CA SER A 549 -17.14 21.99 -5.31
C SER A 549 -17.61 22.55 -3.95
N ALA A 550 -18.91 22.56 -3.66
CA ALA A 550 -19.43 23.02 -2.37
C ALA A 550 -19.26 21.97 -1.26
N MET A 551 -19.26 20.68 -1.61
CA MET A 551 -19.04 19.58 -0.67
C MET A 551 -17.65 19.62 -0.02
N THR A 552 -16.65 20.26 -0.64
CA THR A 552 -15.31 20.39 -0.05
C THR A 552 -15.32 21.17 1.26
N SER A 553 -16.36 21.99 1.51
CA SER A 553 -16.49 22.79 2.73
C SER A 553 -17.93 22.70 3.25
N GLY A 554 -18.15 21.89 4.25
CA GLY A 554 -19.46 21.71 4.89
C GLY A 554 -19.97 22.93 5.66
N VAL A 555 -21.20 22.85 6.10
CA VAL A 555 -21.90 23.97 6.75
C VAL A 555 -21.82 23.97 8.28
N LEU A 556 -21.39 22.85 8.91
CA LEU A 556 -21.31 22.68 10.35
C LEU A 556 -20.00 23.25 10.89
N ALA A 557 -18.88 22.78 10.38
CA ALA A 557 -17.54 23.14 10.84
C ALA A 557 -16.55 23.32 9.66
N GLY A 558 -17.04 23.32 8.43
CA GLY A 558 -16.22 23.53 7.23
C GLY A 558 -15.51 22.26 6.72
N PHE A 559 -15.85 21.09 7.24
CA PHE A 559 -15.26 19.83 6.77
C PHE A 559 -15.94 19.31 5.50
N GLN A 560 -15.24 18.49 4.75
CA GLN A 560 -15.78 17.86 3.54
C GLN A 560 -17.04 17.04 3.86
N VAL A 561 -18.07 17.18 3.02
CA VAL A 561 -19.33 16.44 3.15
C VAL A 561 -19.25 15.15 2.35
N LEU A 562 -19.63 14.03 2.96
CA LEU A 562 -19.64 12.70 2.37
C LEU A 562 -21.01 12.03 2.54
N GLY A 563 -21.24 10.95 1.80
CA GLY A 563 -22.37 10.04 1.99
C GLY A 563 -23.71 10.65 1.62
N MET A 564 -23.80 11.38 0.50
CA MET A 564 -25.06 11.95 0.03
C MET A 564 -25.31 11.71 -1.45
N LYS A 565 -26.58 11.60 -1.81
CA LYS A 565 -27.05 11.52 -3.18
C LYS A 565 -27.95 12.71 -3.50
N VAL A 566 -27.68 13.33 -4.64
CA VAL A 566 -28.48 14.43 -5.16
C VAL A 566 -29.22 14.00 -6.40
N THR A 567 -30.53 14.20 -6.41
CA THR A 567 -31.40 13.99 -7.58
C THR A 567 -31.89 15.35 -8.06
N LEU A 568 -31.42 15.77 -9.23
CA LEU A 568 -31.88 16.98 -9.89
C LEU A 568 -33.24 16.71 -10.55
N ASN A 569 -34.28 17.29 -9.99
CA ASN A 569 -35.69 17.01 -10.42
C ASN A 569 -36.20 18.00 -11.43
N ASP A 570 -35.91 19.30 -11.24
CA ASP A 570 -36.49 20.37 -12.06
C ASP A 570 -35.61 21.64 -11.98
N GLY A 571 -35.95 22.66 -12.76
CA GLY A 571 -35.30 23.96 -12.69
C GLY A 571 -35.88 24.93 -13.76
N LYS A 572 -35.25 26.09 -13.84
CA LYS A 572 -35.54 27.08 -14.89
C LYS A 572 -34.28 27.75 -15.40
N HIS A 573 -34.25 28.02 -16.66
CA HIS A 573 -33.23 28.86 -17.30
C HIS A 573 -33.89 30.10 -17.94
N HIS A 574 -33.07 31.06 -18.29
CA HIS A 574 -33.41 32.27 -18.99
C HIS A 574 -32.54 32.37 -20.24
N ASP A 575 -33.13 32.57 -21.40
CA ASP A 575 -32.44 32.48 -22.71
C ASP A 575 -31.20 33.39 -22.84
N VAL A 576 -31.15 34.50 -22.08
CA VAL A 576 -30.08 35.49 -22.16
C VAL A 576 -29.15 35.51 -20.91
N ASP A 577 -29.74 35.25 -19.72
CA ASP A 577 -29.06 35.44 -18.43
C ASP A 577 -28.56 34.11 -17.82
N SER A 578 -28.86 32.99 -18.46
CA SER A 578 -28.35 31.69 -17.99
C SER A 578 -27.01 31.32 -18.63
N SER A 579 -26.14 30.72 -17.84
CA SER A 579 -24.85 30.22 -18.27
C SER A 579 -24.40 29.06 -17.35
N GLU A 580 -23.40 28.29 -17.75
CA GLU A 580 -22.78 27.27 -16.91
C GLU A 580 -22.33 27.82 -15.56
N MET A 581 -21.71 29.02 -15.56
CA MET A 581 -21.26 29.70 -14.34
C MET A 581 -22.46 30.06 -13.43
N ALA A 582 -23.61 30.51 -14.01
CA ALA A 582 -24.78 30.83 -13.21
C ALA A 582 -25.36 29.59 -12.53
N PHE A 583 -25.42 28.44 -13.24
CA PHE A 583 -25.86 27.16 -12.68
C PHE A 583 -24.89 26.62 -11.66
N LYS A 584 -23.56 26.73 -11.86
CA LYS A 584 -22.55 26.35 -10.89
C LYS A 584 -22.66 27.15 -9.58
N ILE A 585 -22.83 28.47 -9.66
CA ILE A 585 -23.03 29.32 -8.48
C ILE A 585 -24.36 29.01 -7.79
N ALA A 586 -25.41 28.79 -8.56
CA ALA A 586 -26.73 28.39 -8.02
C ALA A 586 -26.65 27.05 -7.27
N ALA A 587 -25.92 26.08 -7.81
CA ALA A 587 -25.71 24.77 -7.21
C ALA A 587 -24.93 24.87 -5.90
N GLN A 588 -23.88 25.68 -5.84
CA GLN A 588 -23.13 25.92 -4.59
C GLN A 588 -24.00 26.57 -3.53
N ALA A 589 -24.81 27.56 -3.88
CA ALA A 589 -25.71 28.21 -2.95
C ALA A 589 -26.86 27.28 -2.51
N TRP A 590 -27.47 26.54 -3.45
CA TRP A 590 -28.44 25.50 -3.18
C TRP A 590 -27.93 24.50 -2.14
N PHE A 591 -26.71 23.99 -2.34
CA PHE A 591 -26.07 23.07 -1.43
C PHE A 591 -25.97 23.64 -0.01
N ARG A 592 -25.43 24.86 0.14
CA ARG A 592 -25.26 25.49 1.46
C ARG A 592 -26.57 25.69 2.21
N GLU A 593 -27.68 25.88 1.52
CA GLU A 593 -28.99 26.07 2.13
C GLU A 593 -29.66 24.74 2.47
N VAL A 594 -29.66 23.79 1.53
CA VAL A 594 -30.35 22.51 1.71
C VAL A 594 -29.68 21.65 2.77
N ILE A 595 -28.34 21.65 2.86
CA ILE A 595 -27.59 20.87 3.84
C ILE A 595 -27.97 21.29 5.27
N LYS A 596 -28.20 22.57 5.55
CA LYS A 596 -28.66 23.04 6.88
C LYS A 596 -29.98 22.40 7.30
N GLN A 597 -30.88 22.10 6.33
CA GLN A 597 -32.17 21.47 6.59
C GLN A 597 -32.09 19.95 6.66
N ALA A 598 -31.06 19.38 6.06
CA ALA A 598 -30.79 17.94 6.03
C ALA A 598 -30.21 17.37 7.34
N LYS A 599 -30.18 18.17 8.42
CA LYS A 599 -29.60 17.83 9.74
C LYS A 599 -28.17 17.30 9.58
N PRO A 600 -27.22 18.17 9.26
CA PRO A 600 -25.82 17.76 9.14
C PRO A 600 -25.25 17.33 10.48
N VAL A 601 -24.37 16.32 10.46
CA VAL A 601 -23.64 15.80 11.61
C VAL A 601 -22.19 15.61 11.26
N LEU A 602 -21.32 15.68 12.27
CA LEU A 602 -19.91 15.36 12.11
C LEU A 602 -19.68 13.85 12.08
N LEU A 603 -18.75 13.45 11.26
CA LEU A 603 -18.16 12.12 11.23
C LEU A 603 -16.74 12.20 11.77
N GLU A 604 -16.39 11.27 12.63
CA GLU A 604 -15.04 11.07 13.14
C GLU A 604 -14.42 9.80 12.56
N PRO A 605 -13.12 9.80 12.26
CA PRO A 605 -12.43 8.61 11.79
C PRO A 605 -12.26 7.62 12.94
N ILE A 606 -12.75 6.41 12.75
CA ILE A 606 -12.60 5.28 13.64
C ILE A 606 -11.46 4.40 13.16
N PHE A 607 -10.63 3.96 14.09
CA PHE A 607 -9.53 3.07 13.84
C PHE A 607 -9.80 1.70 14.45
N ALA A 608 -9.53 0.67 13.68
CA ALA A 608 -9.42 -0.69 14.17
C ALA A 608 -8.07 -0.81 14.89
N VAL A 609 -8.12 -1.05 16.18
CA VAL A 609 -6.97 -1.18 17.06
C VAL A 609 -6.84 -2.63 17.50
N GLU A 610 -5.67 -3.21 17.33
CA GLU A 610 -5.31 -4.53 17.87
C GLU A 610 -4.20 -4.33 18.88
N VAL A 611 -4.40 -4.82 20.11
CA VAL A 611 -3.40 -4.78 21.17
C VAL A 611 -3.01 -6.20 21.54
N VAL A 612 -1.72 -6.50 21.45
CA VAL A 612 -1.14 -7.76 21.89
C VAL A 612 -0.49 -7.54 23.25
N THR A 613 -0.97 -8.22 24.27
CA THR A 613 -0.52 -8.02 25.65
C THR A 613 -0.44 -9.36 26.41
N PRO A 614 0.47 -9.50 27.39
CA PRO A 614 0.39 -10.61 28.34
C PRO A 614 -0.93 -10.59 29.10
N GLU A 615 -1.41 -11.75 29.51
CA GLU A 615 -2.69 -11.93 30.20
C GLU A 615 -2.82 -11.02 31.44
N ASP A 616 -1.73 -10.84 32.19
CA ASP A 616 -1.68 -10.02 33.40
C ASP A 616 -2.11 -8.56 33.18
N TYR A 617 -1.92 -8.01 31.97
CA TYR A 617 -2.21 -6.63 31.62
C TYR A 617 -3.49 -6.46 30.78
N MET A 618 -4.18 -7.54 30.43
CA MET A 618 -5.37 -7.51 29.57
C MET A 618 -6.46 -6.60 30.16
N GLY A 619 -6.69 -6.67 31.48
CA GLY A 619 -7.69 -5.85 32.17
C GLY A 619 -7.39 -4.35 32.06
N ASP A 620 -6.14 -3.95 32.20
CA ASP A 620 -5.69 -2.56 32.10
C ASP A 620 -5.83 -2.04 30.66
N VAL A 621 -5.49 -2.87 29.67
CA VAL A 621 -5.65 -2.54 28.24
C VAL A 621 -7.11 -2.35 27.88
N VAL A 622 -8.00 -3.27 28.27
CA VAL A 622 -9.44 -3.16 28.03
C VAL A 622 -10.02 -1.93 28.71
N GLY A 623 -9.62 -1.67 29.96
CA GLY A 623 -10.03 -0.48 30.72
C GLY A 623 -9.62 0.81 30.04
N ASP A 624 -8.39 0.90 29.54
CA ASP A 624 -7.88 2.08 28.83
C ASP A 624 -8.59 2.29 27.48
N LEU A 625 -8.75 1.25 26.67
CA LEU A 625 -9.49 1.34 25.40
C LEU A 625 -10.95 1.79 25.59
N ASN A 626 -11.62 1.30 26.62
CA ASN A 626 -12.98 1.75 26.97
C ASN A 626 -12.99 3.23 27.41
N SER A 627 -11.99 3.68 28.18
CA SER A 627 -11.90 5.09 28.60
C SER A 627 -11.68 6.03 27.40
N ARG A 628 -11.13 5.52 26.30
CA ARG A 628 -10.92 6.20 25.02
C ARG A 628 -12.11 6.08 24.06
N ARG A 629 -13.31 5.85 24.57
CA ARG A 629 -14.54 5.65 23.78
C ARG A 629 -14.44 4.44 22.81
N GLY A 630 -13.50 3.53 23.06
CA GLY A 630 -13.29 2.34 22.25
C GLY A 630 -14.44 1.34 22.45
N LYS A 631 -14.86 0.75 21.34
CA LYS A 631 -15.76 -0.41 21.34
C LYS A 631 -14.89 -1.65 21.27
N VAL A 632 -14.64 -2.28 22.43
CA VAL A 632 -13.86 -3.52 22.50
C VAL A 632 -14.65 -4.63 21.82
N GLY A 633 -13.99 -5.31 20.88
CA GLY A 633 -14.53 -6.42 20.10
C GLY A 633 -14.11 -7.78 20.65
N GLN A 634 -13.39 -8.55 19.86
CA GLN A 634 -12.93 -9.90 20.21
C GLN A 634 -11.71 -9.84 21.13
N MET A 635 -11.62 -10.85 21.99
CA MET A 635 -10.44 -11.13 22.79
C MET A 635 -10.05 -12.58 22.53
N GLU A 636 -8.84 -12.79 22.05
CA GLU A 636 -8.35 -14.11 21.66
C GLU A 636 -7.00 -14.40 22.34
N ALA A 637 -6.83 -15.60 22.83
CA ALA A 637 -5.53 -16.06 23.32
C ALA A 637 -4.64 -16.44 22.14
N ARG A 638 -3.44 -15.88 22.10
CA ARG A 638 -2.43 -16.19 21.08
C ARG A 638 -1.12 -16.56 21.78
N GLY A 639 -0.90 -17.86 21.97
CA GLY A 639 0.23 -18.35 22.79
C GLY A 639 0.14 -17.85 24.23
N ASN A 640 1.18 -17.20 24.72
CA ASN A 640 1.22 -16.62 26.08
C ASN A 640 0.67 -15.19 26.14
N ASN A 641 0.16 -14.65 25.04
CA ASN A 641 -0.40 -13.31 24.95
C ASN A 641 -1.90 -13.34 24.68
N GLN A 642 -2.56 -12.25 25.03
CA GLN A 642 -3.94 -11.97 24.67
C GLN A 642 -3.95 -10.91 23.57
N VAL A 643 -4.83 -11.08 22.61
CA VAL A 643 -5.09 -10.10 21.55
C VAL A 643 -6.43 -9.46 21.83
N VAL A 644 -6.42 -8.16 21.99
CA VAL A 644 -7.63 -7.35 22.23
C VAL A 644 -7.86 -6.49 21.01
N THR A 645 -9.00 -6.67 20.34
CA THR A 645 -9.41 -5.81 19.22
C THR A 645 -10.41 -4.77 19.69
N ALA A 646 -10.32 -3.55 19.17
CA ALA A 646 -11.25 -2.48 19.46
C ALA A 646 -11.40 -1.52 18.28
N GLN A 647 -12.56 -0.88 18.19
CA GLN A 647 -12.78 0.28 17.32
C GLN A 647 -12.71 1.54 18.18
N VAL A 648 -11.75 2.42 17.90
CA VAL A 648 -11.48 3.61 18.71
C VAL A 648 -11.42 4.85 17.83
N PRO A 649 -12.04 5.99 18.25
CA PRO A 649 -11.87 7.25 17.53
C PRO A 649 -10.42 7.72 17.53
N LEU A 650 -9.92 8.19 16.37
CA LEU A 650 -8.54 8.66 16.25
C LEU A 650 -8.19 9.75 17.27
N SER A 651 -9.14 10.64 17.58
CA SER A 651 -8.94 11.73 18.56
C SER A 651 -8.52 11.23 19.95
N GLU A 652 -8.90 10.00 20.29
CA GLU A 652 -8.61 9.38 21.59
C GLU A 652 -7.32 8.54 21.58
N MET A 653 -6.74 8.31 20.39
CA MET A 653 -5.54 7.48 20.22
C MET A 653 -4.22 8.26 20.34
N PHE A 654 -4.29 9.60 20.35
CA PHE A 654 -3.07 10.39 20.50
C PHE A 654 -2.40 10.14 21.86
N GLY A 655 -1.11 9.79 21.81
CA GLY A 655 -0.33 9.42 23.00
C GLY A 655 -0.57 7.99 23.51
N TYR A 656 -1.42 7.20 22.86
CA TYR A 656 -1.73 5.83 23.28
C TYR A 656 -0.50 4.93 23.41
N ALA A 657 0.47 5.04 22.49
CA ALA A 657 1.72 4.28 22.56
C ALA A 657 2.45 4.44 23.89
N THR A 658 2.53 5.69 24.38
CA THR A 658 3.19 6.02 25.65
C THR A 658 2.39 5.48 26.85
N ASP A 659 1.06 5.65 26.81
CA ASP A 659 0.20 5.17 27.88
C ASP A 659 0.19 3.65 27.97
N LEU A 660 0.12 2.96 26.83
CA LEU A 660 0.18 1.51 26.75
C LEU A 660 1.50 0.96 27.33
N ARG A 661 2.62 1.53 26.91
CA ARG A 661 3.96 1.15 27.41
C ARG A 661 4.07 1.35 28.92
N SER A 662 3.58 2.47 29.44
CA SER A 662 3.60 2.77 30.85
C SER A 662 2.78 1.75 31.67
N ARG A 663 1.57 1.40 31.20
CA ARG A 663 0.66 0.47 31.89
C ARG A 663 1.11 -0.98 31.82
N THR A 664 1.78 -1.37 30.73
CA THR A 664 2.18 -2.76 30.46
C THR A 664 3.68 -3.00 30.65
N GLN A 665 4.40 -2.04 31.24
CA GLN A 665 5.86 -2.10 31.43
C GLN A 665 6.61 -2.38 30.12
N GLY A 666 6.10 -1.86 29.00
CA GLY A 666 6.67 -2.07 27.67
C GLY A 666 6.42 -3.45 27.05
N ARG A 667 5.58 -4.29 27.68
CA ARG A 667 5.34 -5.67 27.21
C ARG A 667 4.22 -5.81 26.20
N ALA A 668 3.34 -4.80 26.07
CA ALA A 668 2.32 -4.80 25.06
C ALA A 668 2.72 -4.00 23.81
N THR A 669 2.25 -4.47 22.69
CA THR A 669 2.34 -3.78 21.40
C THR A 669 0.94 -3.52 20.86
N TYR A 670 0.80 -2.52 20.00
CA TYR A 670 -0.46 -2.28 19.33
C TYR A 670 -0.24 -1.92 17.87
N THR A 671 -1.27 -2.16 17.10
CA THR A 671 -1.39 -1.67 15.74
C THR A 671 -2.75 -1.00 15.58
N MET A 672 -2.84 -0.01 14.73
CA MET A 672 -4.09 0.63 14.40
C MET A 672 -4.14 0.96 12.92
N GLN A 673 -5.32 0.79 12.32
CA GLN A 673 -5.56 1.14 10.93
C GLN A 673 -6.91 1.84 10.81
N PHE A 674 -7.03 2.71 9.82
CA PHE A 674 -8.31 3.33 9.53
C PHE A 674 -9.35 2.26 9.18
N ASP A 675 -10.50 2.31 9.85
CA ASP A 675 -11.62 1.40 9.63
C ASP A 675 -12.74 2.10 8.84
N SER A 676 -13.32 3.14 9.44
CA SER A 676 -14.49 3.81 8.89
C SER A 676 -14.67 5.21 9.45
N TYR A 677 -15.56 5.98 8.84
CA TYR A 677 -16.10 7.20 9.43
C TYR A 677 -17.42 6.89 10.15
N GLN A 678 -17.55 7.25 11.42
CA GLN A 678 -18.79 7.08 12.19
C GLN A 678 -19.27 8.41 12.74
N LYS A 679 -20.59 8.47 13.04
CA LYS A 679 -21.21 9.69 13.59
C LYS A 679 -20.63 10.00 14.97
N THR A 680 -20.17 11.23 15.12
CA THR A 680 -19.67 11.74 16.40
C THR A 680 -20.80 11.88 17.41
N PRO A 681 -20.62 11.51 18.69
CA PRO A 681 -21.59 11.79 19.74
C PRO A 681 -21.92 13.29 19.82
N SER A 682 -23.17 13.63 20.11
CA SER A 682 -23.65 15.03 20.09
C SER A 682 -22.84 15.97 20.98
N SER A 683 -22.43 15.52 22.18
CA SER A 683 -21.61 16.34 23.09
C SER A 683 -20.22 16.65 22.51
N VAL A 684 -19.60 15.65 21.87
CA VAL A 684 -18.28 15.80 21.25
C VAL A 684 -18.38 16.65 19.98
N GLN A 685 -19.46 16.47 19.20
CA GLN A 685 -19.74 17.33 18.05
C GLN A 685 -19.86 18.81 18.44
N GLU A 686 -20.63 19.12 19.51
CA GLU A 686 -20.78 20.50 19.99
C GLU A 686 -19.44 21.10 20.41
N GLU A 687 -18.60 20.35 21.13
CA GLU A 687 -17.28 20.80 21.54
C GLU A 687 -16.39 21.12 20.32
N ILE A 688 -16.38 20.23 19.33
CA ILE A 688 -15.58 20.40 18.11
C ILE A 688 -16.05 21.63 17.32
N VAL A 689 -17.37 21.77 17.12
CA VAL A 689 -17.95 22.88 16.36
C VAL A 689 -17.69 24.21 17.07
N THR A 690 -17.86 24.28 18.40
CA THR A 690 -17.58 25.48 19.20
C THR A 690 -16.12 25.88 19.10
N ARG A 691 -15.21 24.91 19.24
CA ARG A 691 -13.75 25.16 19.11
C ARG A 691 -13.37 25.71 17.74
N ILE A 692 -13.93 25.15 16.67
CA ILE A 692 -13.60 25.57 15.29
C ILE A 692 -14.19 26.94 14.96
N ARG A 693 -15.41 27.24 15.45
CA ARG A 693 -16.05 28.52 15.22
C ARG A 693 -15.50 29.65 16.09
N GLY A 694 -14.68 29.31 17.10
CA GLY A 694 -14.12 30.29 18.04
C GLY A 694 -15.18 30.90 18.99
N GLU A 695 -16.28 30.18 19.26
CA GLU A 695 -17.37 30.61 20.18
C GLU A 695 -17.10 30.19 21.62
#